data_3bb93de543c1cfa5a679bed440e3e344
#
_entry.id   3bb93de543c1cfa5a679bed440e3e344
#
_cell.length_a   1.000
_cell.length_b   1.000
_cell.length_c   1.000
_cell.angle_alpha   90.00
_cell.angle_beta   90.00
_cell.angle_gamma   90.00
#
_symmetry.space_group_name_H-M   'P 1'
#
loop_
_entity.id
_entity.type
_entity.pdbx_description
1 polymer ?
#
loop_
_entity_poly.entity_id
_entity_poly.type
_entity_poly.pdbx_seq_one_letter_code
_entity_poly.pdbx_strand_id
1 'polypeptide(L)'
;MKDIHNKILYYFLSLLIVLINNVYSQETHSYNIDAKLDIEKNIIEVEQSIKFKNISNKNLTAIYLEDWSNSFKNNETNLASRITDEYDRRFSFSSKNRRGFTILDKIQIGSINLDWSRLINNNDIIRVSLNKEIKPNESELINLKYSIKIPDEKFTGYGYGNNSDYYLKNWIISISAISNNIWLKQSNLNLDDQSLQKSNYLIKLEIPQTHTSVSNLSNILEKNIQGQTKRITYSGSNIKEVEFIIQKENDFEKFVTSKLEIISDIFSDSNNLDTNIKVKRIVTFVERYFPKSKINKLLIPKRDYDRNPFYGLNELPNFISPFSKSFLEEITFLKSFIDNYLNEEIKINKRKNHFIYNGLAIFLVSKYIDEYHSKVRYLGRLSGFKILKNYKLSNIRFNELFIHYYEYIQRLNLHQSDLQSGETLTKANYNISSPYHTGIGLLYLESYIGNDNFIDIINKLTNLPLNNDDFESILMNSTDKNIDWFIDEYLAKRQSLDLKIEVSNELRKITYKVSEKNNRSIPYKVSLIKNDSILFSKWHDKYIEYQIPNLNADYIAINPLIQLPEINKSNNWYYLKNNGSKPIKVLLLGDIENPKLKKLFLRPEFIYNYYDGVSPGLNIFNTGIKYKAFNFELLPQFSTKENTLVGSSKVTYNLQNENKNNYSTIFNLFYITNHYKENLRYQVFSPSVSMLFRDNNNLRSNVKKLLSFSMFSVDKDVYEKKPNVLENYTVYNLGYTYSDIGISKYLKTSANTALSDNFGKLSVVFDYRKLFKNNRQFQFRFYFGKFLWNNKSYDNFRNYLGRSDGYLLLDEYLGRSESTGLLSQQFIMAGGGFKSIFENPKSNDLMIATNINIGLWKWFEGYLDLGILKDKDQKTRDFYGTGIKLNLLPDFFELYFPISSSNGIEIDDYRYYNKIRFVLSYEVDSLINLFSRKWF
;
A
#
# COMPACT_ATOMS: atom_id res chain seq x y z
N MET A 1 -0.10 76.56 -27.93
CA MET A 1 -0.44 75.28 -28.59
C MET A 1 0.40 74.09 -28.08
N LYS A 2 1.69 74.25 -27.75
CA LYS A 2 2.51 73.10 -27.21
C LYS A 2 2.10 72.58 -25.84
N ASP A 3 1.60 73.44 -24.95
CA ASP A 3 1.18 73.00 -23.60
C ASP A 3 -0.16 72.23 -23.58
N ILE A 4 -1.03 72.51 -24.52
CA ILE A 4 -2.30 71.79 -24.66
C ILE A 4 -2.05 70.39 -25.24
N HIS A 5 -1.10 70.24 -26.16
CA HIS A 5 -0.76 68.96 -26.78
C HIS A 5 -0.09 68.02 -25.76
N ASN A 6 0.77 68.53 -24.86
CA ASN A 6 1.40 67.75 -23.80
C ASN A 6 0.40 67.32 -22.74
N LYS A 7 -0.58 68.16 -22.39
CA LYS A 7 -1.65 67.73 -21.46
C LYS A 7 -2.59 66.67 -22.04
N ILE A 8 -2.93 66.75 -23.33
CA ILE A 8 -3.77 65.75 -24.03
C ILE A 8 -2.96 64.43 -24.16
N LEU A 9 -1.69 64.49 -24.45
CA LEU A 9 -0.81 63.31 -24.48
C LEU A 9 -0.66 62.68 -23.11
N TYR A 10 -0.58 63.43 -22.02
CA TYR A 10 -0.55 62.94 -20.66
C TYR A 10 -1.85 62.30 -20.25
N TYR A 11 -3.01 62.87 -20.60
CA TYR A 11 -4.33 62.29 -20.37
C TYR A 11 -4.55 61.03 -21.24
N PHE A 12 -4.03 61.00 -22.44
CA PHE A 12 -4.12 59.82 -23.31
C PHE A 12 -3.18 58.71 -22.83
N LEU A 13 -1.97 59.03 -22.37
CA LEU A 13 -1.10 58.05 -21.71
C LEU A 13 -1.65 57.53 -20.38
N SER A 14 -2.23 58.38 -19.55
CA SER A 14 -2.87 57.97 -18.29
C SER A 14 -4.12 57.13 -18.54
N LEU A 15 -4.89 57.43 -19.59
CA LEU A 15 -6.02 56.62 -20.04
C LEU A 15 -5.57 55.29 -20.62
N LEU A 16 -4.43 55.27 -21.35
CA LEU A 16 -3.83 54.06 -21.88
C LEU A 16 -3.24 53.21 -20.77
N ILE A 17 -2.65 53.78 -19.72
CA ILE A 17 -2.16 53.10 -18.54
C ILE A 17 -3.32 52.53 -17.72
N VAL A 18 -4.46 53.21 -17.63
CA VAL A 18 -5.69 52.71 -17.01
C VAL A 18 -6.33 51.62 -17.84
N LEU A 19 -6.22 51.64 -19.17
CA LEU A 19 -6.69 50.61 -20.08
C LEU A 19 -5.76 49.39 -20.14
N ILE A 20 -4.44 49.58 -19.95
CA ILE A 20 -3.45 48.51 -19.90
C ILE A 20 -3.48 47.79 -18.54
N ASN A 21 -3.91 48.44 -17.46
CA ASN A 21 -4.14 47.79 -16.14
C ASN A 21 -5.44 46.99 -16.08
N ASN A 22 -6.26 46.99 -17.09
CA ASN A 22 -7.28 45.98 -17.32
C ASN A 22 -6.72 44.75 -18.05
N VAL A 23 -5.50 44.34 -17.77
CA VAL A 23 -5.03 42.96 -18.00
C VAL A 23 -5.94 42.09 -17.16
N TYR A 24 -6.78 41.32 -17.81
CA TYR A 24 -7.67 40.30 -17.30
C TYR A 24 -7.05 39.54 -16.13
N SER A 25 -7.20 40.08 -14.91
CA SER A 25 -7.27 39.30 -13.73
C SER A 25 -8.57 38.50 -13.90
N GLN A 26 -8.46 37.21 -14.22
CA GLN A 26 -9.62 36.33 -14.09
C GLN A 26 -10.12 36.55 -12.67
N GLU A 27 -11.23 37.28 -12.49
CA GLU A 27 -11.85 37.44 -11.18
C GLU A 27 -12.21 36.04 -10.68
N THR A 28 -11.45 35.58 -9.73
CA THR A 28 -11.62 34.29 -9.05
C THR A 28 -12.63 34.44 -7.92
N HIS A 29 -13.09 33.36 -7.34
CA HIS A 29 -13.89 33.40 -6.12
C HIS A 29 -13.17 34.17 -5.02
N SER A 30 -13.89 34.83 -4.14
CA SER A 30 -13.31 35.41 -2.93
C SER A 30 -14.09 34.98 -1.70
N TYR A 31 -13.33 34.67 -0.65
CA TYR A 31 -13.82 34.18 0.63
C TYR A 31 -13.50 35.22 1.70
N ASN A 32 -14.50 35.68 2.43
CA ASN A 32 -14.35 36.46 3.66
C ASN A 32 -14.91 35.64 4.82
N ILE A 33 -14.06 35.29 5.76
CA ILE A 33 -14.35 34.32 6.82
C ILE A 33 -14.04 34.94 8.18
N ASP A 34 -15.00 34.87 9.09
CA ASP A 34 -14.82 35.14 10.52
C ASP A 34 -14.97 33.80 11.26
N ALA A 35 -13.90 33.31 11.88
CA ALA A 35 -13.86 32.00 12.51
C ALA A 35 -13.38 32.10 13.97
N LYS A 36 -14.04 31.38 14.87
CA LYS A 36 -13.71 31.35 16.31
C LYS A 36 -13.50 29.91 16.77
N LEU A 37 -12.31 29.61 17.32
CA LEU A 37 -11.96 28.31 17.84
C LEU A 37 -12.26 28.20 19.34
N ASP A 38 -13.15 27.28 19.71
CA ASP A 38 -13.42 26.81 21.07
C ASP A 38 -12.57 25.54 21.31
N ILE A 39 -11.47 25.67 22.08
CA ILE A 39 -10.55 24.58 22.36
C ILE A 39 -11.10 23.56 23.37
N GLU A 40 -12.04 23.94 24.23
CA GLU A 40 -12.63 23.03 25.20
C GLU A 40 -13.58 22.02 24.53
N LYS A 41 -14.30 22.51 23.53
CA LYS A 41 -15.26 21.70 22.78
C LYS A 41 -14.67 21.11 21.50
N ASN A 42 -13.50 21.55 21.04
CA ASN A 42 -12.93 21.28 19.72
C ASN A 42 -13.92 21.65 18.60
N ILE A 43 -14.45 22.88 18.66
CA ILE A 43 -15.42 23.41 17.69
C ILE A 43 -14.88 24.71 17.09
N ILE A 44 -15.09 24.89 15.80
CA ILE A 44 -14.90 26.18 15.12
C ILE A 44 -16.28 26.70 14.71
N GLU A 45 -16.65 27.91 15.17
CA GLU A 45 -17.80 28.65 14.69
C GLU A 45 -17.38 29.51 13.52
N VAL A 46 -18.14 29.51 12.44
CA VAL A 46 -17.78 30.17 11.18
C VAL A 46 -18.92 30.97 10.61
N GLU A 47 -18.65 32.25 10.31
CA GLU A 47 -19.45 33.09 9.44
C GLU A 47 -18.62 33.37 8.18
N GLN A 48 -19.17 32.98 7.03
CA GLN A 48 -18.46 32.98 5.76
C GLN A 48 -19.28 33.66 4.66
N SER A 49 -18.64 34.56 3.93
CA SER A 49 -19.20 35.16 2.71
C SER A 49 -18.35 34.73 1.52
N ILE A 50 -18.99 34.20 0.50
CA ILE A 50 -18.35 33.76 -0.74
C ILE A 50 -18.87 34.62 -1.89
N LYS A 51 -17.99 35.45 -2.50
CA LYS A 51 -18.29 36.03 -3.79
C LYS A 51 -18.05 34.99 -4.87
N PHE A 52 -19.12 34.30 -5.28
CA PHE A 52 -19.08 33.27 -6.31
C PHE A 52 -19.18 33.92 -7.69
N LYS A 53 -18.36 33.53 -8.65
CA LYS A 53 -18.48 33.91 -10.06
C LYS A 53 -18.75 32.65 -10.89
N ASN A 54 -19.78 32.69 -11.74
CA ASN A 54 -20.07 31.62 -12.68
C ASN A 54 -19.04 31.66 -13.84
N ILE A 55 -18.07 30.76 -13.78
CA ILE A 55 -17.03 30.63 -14.81
C ILE A 55 -17.40 29.64 -15.92
N SER A 56 -18.56 28.97 -15.81
CA SER A 56 -19.06 28.09 -16.85
C SER A 56 -19.75 28.91 -17.97
N ASN A 57 -19.96 28.27 -19.12
CA ASN A 57 -20.70 28.85 -20.21
C ASN A 57 -22.24 28.56 -20.15
N LYS A 58 -22.74 28.07 -19.01
CA LYS A 58 -24.12 27.69 -18.78
C LYS A 58 -24.78 28.54 -17.67
N ASN A 59 -26.05 28.75 -17.75
CA ASN A 59 -26.84 29.27 -16.62
C ASN A 59 -26.85 28.22 -15.51
N LEU A 60 -26.63 28.65 -14.28
CA LEU A 60 -26.64 27.76 -13.11
C LEU A 60 -27.92 27.95 -12.32
N THR A 61 -28.67 26.86 -12.12
CA THR A 61 -29.88 26.80 -11.26
C THR A 61 -29.56 26.25 -9.88
N ALA A 62 -28.35 25.70 -9.69
CA ALA A 62 -27.84 25.22 -8.42
C ALA A 62 -26.33 25.36 -8.37
N ILE A 63 -25.79 25.52 -7.16
CA ILE A 63 -24.37 25.44 -6.86
C ILE A 63 -24.08 24.22 -5.98
N TYR A 64 -22.85 23.73 -6.05
CA TYR A 64 -22.38 22.65 -5.20
C TYR A 64 -21.23 23.13 -4.33
N LEU A 65 -21.33 22.77 -3.03
CA LEU A 65 -20.33 23.09 -2.04
C LEU A 65 -19.72 21.79 -1.50
N GLU A 66 -18.43 21.81 -1.21
CA GLU A 66 -17.70 20.72 -0.58
C GLU A 66 -17.48 21.04 0.89
N ASP A 67 -17.97 20.16 1.75
CA ASP A 67 -17.86 20.20 3.21
C ASP A 67 -17.10 18.98 3.70
N TRP A 68 -15.80 18.96 3.46
CA TRP A 68 -14.95 17.81 3.79
C TRP A 68 -14.87 17.52 5.29
N SER A 69 -15.13 18.49 6.15
CA SER A 69 -15.24 18.30 7.59
C SER A 69 -16.38 17.35 7.99
N ASN A 70 -17.47 17.31 7.21
CA ASN A 70 -18.60 16.40 7.46
C ASN A 70 -18.31 14.94 7.09
N SER A 71 -17.22 14.65 6.37
CA SER A 71 -16.82 13.29 6.01
C SER A 71 -16.47 12.41 7.21
N PHE A 72 -16.19 13.01 8.38
CA PHE A 72 -15.86 12.30 9.62
C PHE A 72 -17.07 11.94 10.50
N LYS A 73 -18.31 12.17 10.04
CA LYS A 73 -19.52 12.08 10.86
C LYS A 73 -19.81 10.67 11.37
N ASN A 74 -19.70 9.66 10.54
CA ASN A 74 -20.07 8.28 10.90
C ASN A 74 -19.33 7.24 10.03
N ASN A 75 -19.63 5.95 10.22
CA ASN A 75 -19.04 4.84 9.47
C ASN A 75 -19.61 4.63 8.05
N GLU A 76 -20.60 5.44 7.64
CA GLU A 76 -21.30 5.31 6.35
C GLU A 76 -20.75 6.29 5.29
N THR A 77 -19.81 7.15 5.68
CA THR A 77 -19.19 8.12 4.78
C THR A 77 -18.20 7.45 3.84
N ASN A 78 -17.93 8.07 2.70
CA ASN A 78 -16.93 7.59 1.73
C ASN A 78 -15.54 7.53 2.35
N LEU A 79 -15.18 8.50 3.21
CA LEU A 79 -13.94 8.51 3.98
C LEU A 79 -13.85 7.29 4.90
N ALA A 80 -14.90 7.00 5.65
CA ALA A 80 -14.93 5.86 6.56
C ALA A 80 -14.78 4.53 5.81
N SER A 81 -15.47 4.38 4.67
CA SER A 81 -15.34 3.23 3.79
C SER A 81 -13.90 3.09 3.29
N ARG A 82 -13.30 4.19 2.81
CA ARG A 82 -11.91 4.20 2.33
C ARG A 82 -10.92 3.77 3.41
N ILE A 83 -11.01 4.34 4.61
CA ILE A 83 -10.16 3.99 5.75
C ILE A 83 -10.33 2.51 6.13
N THR A 84 -11.56 2.00 6.08
CA THR A 84 -11.87 0.58 6.35
C THR A 84 -11.24 -0.36 5.33
N ASP A 85 -11.33 -0.03 4.04
CA ASP A 85 -10.74 -0.81 2.96
C ASP A 85 -9.19 -0.84 3.02
N GLU A 86 -8.60 0.15 3.67
CA GLU A 86 -7.16 0.24 3.94
C GLU A 86 -6.74 -0.49 5.23
N TYR A 87 -7.65 -1.26 5.83
CA TYR A 87 -7.44 -2.01 7.08
C TYR A 87 -7.09 -1.14 8.29
N ASP A 88 -7.46 0.14 8.29
CA ASP A 88 -7.28 1.03 9.43
C ASP A 88 -8.53 1.00 10.33
N ARG A 89 -8.32 0.59 11.58
CA ARG A 89 -9.38 0.44 12.58
C ARG A 89 -9.69 1.73 13.33
N ARG A 90 -8.78 2.69 13.34
CA ARG A 90 -8.83 3.86 14.22
C ARG A 90 -10.13 4.65 14.10
N PHE A 91 -10.63 4.82 12.87
CA PHE A 91 -11.87 5.54 12.62
C PHE A 91 -13.11 4.71 12.99
N SER A 92 -13.22 3.49 12.45
CA SER A 92 -14.41 2.65 12.60
C SER A 92 -14.75 2.30 14.05
N PHE A 93 -13.74 2.17 14.91
CA PHE A 93 -13.87 1.83 16.33
C PHE A 93 -13.81 3.05 17.26
N SER A 94 -13.69 4.28 16.71
CA SER A 94 -13.65 5.50 17.52
C SER A 94 -14.99 5.82 18.18
N SER A 95 -14.93 6.50 19.33
CA SER A 95 -16.12 7.08 19.96
C SER A 95 -16.65 8.27 19.14
N LYS A 96 -17.94 8.57 19.29
CA LYS A 96 -18.56 9.71 18.59
C LYS A 96 -17.87 11.05 18.92
N ASN A 97 -17.38 11.21 20.14
CA ASN A 97 -16.74 12.47 20.59
C ASN A 97 -15.42 12.79 19.88
N ARG A 98 -14.76 11.75 19.31
CA ARG A 98 -13.52 11.91 18.55
C ARG A 98 -13.75 12.21 17.06
N ARG A 99 -14.98 12.06 16.59
CA ARG A 99 -15.36 12.31 15.18
C ARG A 99 -15.65 13.76 14.93
N GLY A 100 -15.52 14.17 13.65
CA GLY A 100 -15.87 15.51 13.18
C GLY A 100 -17.15 15.51 12.37
N PHE A 101 -17.84 16.64 12.33
CA PHE A 101 -19.01 16.89 11.50
C PHE A 101 -19.28 18.39 11.41
N THR A 102 -20.07 18.80 10.44
CA THR A 102 -20.52 20.19 10.28
C THR A 102 -22.01 20.32 10.59
N ILE A 103 -22.36 21.31 11.38
CA ILE A 103 -23.74 21.79 11.58
C ILE A 103 -23.87 23.06 10.75
N LEU A 104 -24.70 23.00 9.72
CA LEU A 104 -24.96 24.12 8.83
C LEU A 104 -26.27 24.78 9.25
N ASP A 105 -26.19 26.01 9.75
CA ASP A 105 -27.33 26.74 10.27
C ASP A 105 -28.15 27.40 9.13
N LYS A 106 -27.45 28.06 8.19
CA LYS A 106 -28.09 28.74 7.09
C LYS A 106 -27.18 29.00 5.90
N ILE A 107 -27.81 29.09 4.72
CA ILE A 107 -27.23 29.58 3.47
C ILE A 107 -28.16 30.66 2.89
N GLN A 108 -27.61 31.83 2.54
CA GLN A 108 -28.38 32.98 2.10
C GLN A 108 -27.70 33.68 0.91
N ILE A 109 -28.54 34.26 0.05
CA ILE A 109 -28.16 35.32 -0.89
C ILE A 109 -28.95 36.57 -0.48
N GLY A 110 -28.26 37.65 -0.12
CA GLY A 110 -28.84 38.80 0.53
C GLY A 110 -29.55 38.41 1.84
N SER A 111 -30.86 38.67 1.95
CA SER A 111 -31.71 38.26 3.08
C SER A 111 -32.48 36.96 2.84
N ILE A 112 -32.39 36.36 1.67
CA ILE A 112 -33.17 35.18 1.27
C ILE A 112 -32.41 33.89 1.64
N ASN A 113 -33.09 33.05 2.44
CA ASN A 113 -32.59 31.69 2.71
C ASN A 113 -32.75 30.83 1.46
N LEU A 114 -31.72 30.05 1.15
CA LEU A 114 -31.72 29.11 0.05
C LEU A 114 -32.02 27.70 0.54
N ASP A 115 -32.73 26.94 -0.27
CA ASP A 115 -32.93 25.52 -0.04
C ASP A 115 -31.65 24.75 -0.36
N TRP A 116 -31.27 23.89 0.55
CA TRP A 116 -30.06 23.05 0.39
C TRP A 116 -30.29 21.62 0.89
N SER A 117 -29.54 20.71 0.32
CA SER A 117 -29.51 19.30 0.74
C SER A 117 -28.12 18.68 0.55
N ARG A 118 -27.79 17.71 1.38
CA ARG A 118 -26.60 16.88 1.18
C ARG A 118 -26.91 15.77 0.19
N LEU A 119 -25.96 15.42 -0.67
CA LEU A 119 -26.13 14.31 -1.60
C LEU A 119 -26.20 12.98 -0.84
N ILE A 120 -27.10 12.09 -1.24
CA ILE A 120 -27.37 10.81 -0.54
C ILE A 120 -26.12 9.96 -0.37
N ASN A 121 -25.31 9.81 -1.42
CA ASN A 121 -24.10 8.98 -1.40
C ASN A 121 -22.82 9.76 -1.04
N ASN A 122 -22.90 11.10 -0.99
CA ASN A 122 -21.76 12.00 -0.76
C ASN A 122 -22.19 13.06 0.25
N ASN A 123 -22.30 12.68 1.52
CA ASN A 123 -22.84 13.53 2.59
C ASN A 123 -21.95 14.74 2.96
N ASP A 124 -20.76 14.82 2.39
CA ASP A 124 -19.83 15.94 2.42
C ASP A 124 -19.94 16.86 1.18
N ILE A 125 -20.94 16.63 0.33
CA ILE A 125 -21.30 17.53 -0.78
C ILE A 125 -22.69 18.10 -0.53
N ILE A 126 -22.79 19.43 -0.62
CA ILE A 126 -24.05 20.18 -0.44
C ILE A 126 -24.51 20.72 -1.80
N ARG A 127 -25.75 20.42 -2.17
CA ARG A 127 -26.43 21.06 -3.30
C ARG A 127 -27.28 22.20 -2.78
N VAL A 128 -27.08 23.42 -3.30
CA VAL A 128 -27.82 24.61 -2.96
C VAL A 128 -28.65 24.99 -4.18
N SER A 129 -29.98 25.06 -4.04
CA SER A 129 -30.91 25.50 -5.10
C SER A 129 -30.90 27.02 -5.15
N LEU A 130 -30.81 27.59 -6.35
CA LEU A 130 -30.83 29.04 -6.56
C LEU A 130 -32.26 29.49 -6.89
N ASN A 131 -32.72 30.58 -6.27
CA ASN A 131 -34.01 31.18 -6.56
C ASN A 131 -34.01 31.91 -7.90
N LYS A 132 -32.82 32.35 -8.36
CA LYS A 132 -32.62 32.98 -9.65
C LYS A 132 -31.37 32.36 -10.30
N GLU A 133 -31.45 32.11 -11.60
CA GLU A 133 -30.29 31.59 -12.35
C GLU A 133 -29.12 32.57 -12.33
N ILE A 134 -27.89 32.05 -12.15
CA ILE A 134 -26.65 32.82 -12.31
C ILE A 134 -26.12 32.58 -13.71
N LYS A 135 -26.14 33.64 -14.54
CA LYS A 135 -25.64 33.59 -15.92
C LYS A 135 -24.12 33.48 -15.98
N PRO A 136 -23.55 33.04 -17.12
CA PRO A 136 -22.12 33.08 -17.34
C PRO A 136 -21.50 34.45 -17.02
N ASN A 137 -20.37 34.45 -16.28
CA ASN A 137 -19.67 35.64 -15.79
C ASN A 137 -20.42 36.51 -14.75
N GLU A 138 -21.66 36.21 -14.40
CA GLU A 138 -22.33 36.83 -13.24
C GLU A 138 -21.69 36.37 -11.92
N SER A 139 -21.74 37.24 -10.91
CA SER A 139 -21.29 36.96 -9.56
C SER A 139 -22.42 37.15 -8.55
N GLU A 140 -22.44 36.26 -7.55
CA GLU A 140 -23.40 36.35 -6.43
C GLU A 140 -22.65 36.26 -5.09
N LEU A 141 -23.15 36.90 -4.07
CA LEU A 141 -22.64 36.85 -2.70
C LEU A 141 -23.45 35.86 -1.87
N ILE A 142 -22.82 34.77 -1.52
CA ILE A 142 -23.43 33.67 -0.76
C ILE A 142 -22.89 33.75 0.67
N ASN A 143 -23.79 33.86 1.64
CA ASN A 143 -23.47 33.91 3.07
C ASN A 143 -23.84 32.59 3.73
N LEU A 144 -22.91 32.04 4.50
CA LEU A 144 -23.05 30.79 5.26
C LEU A 144 -22.76 31.07 6.74
N LYS A 145 -23.53 30.40 7.60
CA LYS A 145 -23.22 30.28 9.03
C LYS A 145 -23.25 28.82 9.43
N TYR A 146 -22.19 28.36 10.06
CA TYR A 146 -22.04 26.96 10.43
C TYR A 146 -21.04 26.77 11.55
N SER A 147 -21.06 25.59 12.17
CA SER A 147 -20.07 25.16 13.13
C SER A 147 -19.48 23.82 12.74
N ILE A 148 -18.19 23.64 12.98
CA ILE A 148 -17.42 22.43 12.69
C ILE A 148 -16.94 21.80 14.00
N LYS A 149 -17.39 20.58 14.29
CA LYS A 149 -16.72 19.73 15.27
C LYS A 149 -15.46 19.16 14.60
N ILE A 150 -14.31 19.49 15.16
CA ILE A 150 -13.00 19.08 14.61
C ILE A 150 -12.78 17.59 14.94
N PRO A 151 -12.37 16.74 13.96
CA PRO A 151 -12.03 15.33 14.22
C PRO A 151 -10.69 15.17 14.93
N ASP A 152 -10.47 14.00 15.53
CA ASP A 152 -9.15 13.59 16.04
C ASP A 152 -8.16 13.41 14.87
N GLU A 153 -6.97 14.00 14.97
CA GLU A 153 -5.91 13.95 13.97
C GLU A 153 -5.46 12.52 13.60
N LYS A 154 -5.64 11.56 14.53
CA LYS A 154 -5.24 10.16 14.33
C LYS A 154 -5.94 9.47 13.16
N PHE A 155 -7.03 10.06 12.62
CA PHE A 155 -7.74 9.48 11.50
C PHE A 155 -7.05 9.74 10.16
N THR A 156 -6.66 10.98 9.93
CA THR A 156 -6.13 11.42 8.63
C THR A 156 -4.84 12.25 8.74
N GLY A 157 -4.39 12.58 9.93
CA GLY A 157 -3.32 13.54 10.18
C GLY A 157 -3.81 14.97 10.33
N TYR A 158 -5.08 15.26 10.01
CA TYR A 158 -5.70 16.57 10.21
C TYR A 158 -6.77 16.50 11.29
N GLY A 159 -6.87 17.54 12.10
CA GLY A 159 -7.80 17.62 13.22
C GLY A 159 -7.17 18.16 14.50
N TYR A 160 -7.77 17.84 15.64
CA TYR A 160 -7.17 18.18 16.94
C TYR A 160 -6.22 17.07 17.40
N GLY A 161 -5.06 17.47 17.88
CA GLY A 161 -4.01 16.61 18.42
C GLY A 161 -3.93 16.61 19.94
N ASN A 162 -2.84 16.06 20.45
CA ASN A 162 -2.46 16.19 21.84
C ASN A 162 -2.13 17.68 22.15
N ASN A 163 -2.10 18.07 23.43
CA ASN A 163 -1.74 19.40 23.90
C ASN A 163 -2.63 20.57 23.39
N SER A 164 -3.80 20.26 22.82
CA SER A 164 -4.69 21.25 22.19
C SER A 164 -4.07 21.88 20.93
N ASP A 165 -3.30 21.10 20.17
CA ASP A 165 -2.82 21.48 18.85
C ASP A 165 -3.86 21.18 17.78
N TYR A 166 -3.93 22.00 16.75
CA TYR A 166 -4.90 21.85 15.65
C TYR A 166 -4.19 21.94 14.31
N TYR A 167 -4.49 20.99 13.43
CA TYR A 167 -3.99 20.92 12.07
C TYR A 167 -5.20 20.98 11.14
N LEU A 168 -5.44 22.12 10.53
CA LEU A 168 -6.67 22.45 9.79
C LEU A 168 -6.35 22.65 8.31
N LYS A 169 -6.66 21.67 7.50
CA LYS A 169 -6.60 21.72 6.04
C LYS A 169 -7.95 21.34 5.46
N ASN A 170 -8.39 22.03 4.42
CA ASN A 170 -9.70 21.80 3.77
C ASN A 170 -10.90 21.79 4.76
N TRP A 171 -10.82 22.60 5.78
CA TRP A 171 -11.80 22.67 6.87
C TRP A 171 -12.97 23.60 6.57
N ILE A 172 -12.83 24.57 5.68
CA ILE A 172 -13.87 25.50 5.28
C ILE A 172 -14.80 24.87 4.23
N ILE A 173 -16.06 25.32 4.20
CA ILE A 173 -16.97 24.97 3.10
C ILE A 173 -16.53 25.73 1.86
N SER A 174 -16.19 25.02 0.80
CA SER A 174 -15.67 25.59 -0.44
C SER A 174 -16.58 25.30 -1.63
N ILE A 175 -16.52 26.15 -2.66
CA ILE A 175 -17.21 25.90 -3.92
C ILE A 175 -16.58 24.69 -4.61
N SER A 176 -17.37 23.71 -5.01
CA SER A 176 -16.90 22.63 -5.88
C SER A 176 -16.38 23.20 -7.20
N ALA A 177 -15.27 22.71 -7.67
CA ALA A 177 -14.73 23.19 -8.95
C ALA A 177 -15.61 22.81 -10.14
N ILE A 178 -15.57 23.62 -11.18
CA ILE A 178 -16.21 23.34 -12.46
C ILE A 178 -15.14 23.02 -13.49
N SER A 179 -15.22 21.86 -14.13
CA SER A 179 -14.35 21.45 -15.24
C SER A 179 -15.20 21.06 -16.43
N ASN A 180 -14.90 21.60 -17.62
CA ASN A 180 -15.68 21.35 -18.84
C ASN A 180 -17.20 21.52 -18.67
N ASN A 181 -17.61 22.56 -17.91
CA ASN A 181 -19.00 22.87 -17.55
C ASN A 181 -19.71 21.79 -16.71
N ILE A 182 -18.93 20.95 -16.03
CA ILE A 182 -19.42 19.91 -15.11
C ILE A 182 -18.83 20.17 -13.71
N TRP A 183 -19.69 20.09 -12.69
CA TRP A 183 -19.29 20.20 -11.29
C TRP A 183 -18.46 18.97 -10.86
N LEU A 184 -17.26 19.19 -10.33
CA LEU A 184 -16.40 18.17 -9.73
C LEU A 184 -16.83 17.94 -8.27
N LYS A 185 -17.81 17.07 -8.06
CA LYS A 185 -18.34 16.79 -6.72
C LYS A 185 -17.49 15.71 -6.02
N GLN A 186 -16.40 16.11 -5.39
CA GLN A 186 -15.40 15.23 -4.85
C GLN A 186 -15.53 15.05 -3.34
N SER A 187 -15.95 13.85 -2.89
CA SER A 187 -15.91 13.48 -1.48
C SER A 187 -14.48 13.36 -0.97
N ASN A 188 -14.27 13.65 0.31
CA ASN A 188 -13.01 13.41 1.00
C ASN A 188 -12.70 11.91 1.08
N LEU A 189 -11.56 11.50 0.54
CA LEU A 189 -11.05 10.13 0.57
C LEU A 189 -9.66 10.04 1.23
N ASN A 190 -9.21 11.09 1.91
CA ASN A 190 -7.87 11.21 2.50
C ASN A 190 -6.74 11.08 1.48
N LEU A 191 -6.94 11.64 0.28
CA LEU A 191 -5.98 11.60 -0.81
C LEU A 191 -5.27 12.94 -1.07
N ASP A 192 -5.60 14.00 -0.31
CA ASP A 192 -5.14 15.38 -0.51
C ASP A 192 -5.33 15.86 -1.96
N ASP A 193 -6.49 15.57 -2.51
CA ASP A 193 -6.79 15.72 -3.93
C ASP A 193 -8.02 16.60 -4.21
N GLN A 194 -8.41 17.46 -3.25
CA GLN A 194 -9.50 18.40 -3.47
C GLN A 194 -9.18 19.31 -4.66
N SER A 195 -10.08 19.35 -5.63
CA SER A 195 -9.94 20.21 -6.79
C SER A 195 -10.55 21.58 -6.48
N LEU A 196 -9.72 22.52 -6.10
CA LEU A 196 -10.11 23.90 -5.79
C LEU A 196 -9.61 24.85 -6.86
N GLN A 197 -10.41 25.88 -7.11
CA GLN A 197 -9.96 27.01 -7.92
C GLN A 197 -9.15 27.97 -7.05
N LYS A 198 -8.06 28.50 -7.59
CA LYS A 198 -7.32 29.56 -6.92
C LYS A 198 -8.24 30.75 -6.63
N SER A 199 -8.27 31.19 -5.41
CA SER A 199 -9.22 32.16 -4.87
C SER A 199 -8.52 33.19 -3.98
N ASN A 200 -9.23 34.27 -3.66
CA ASN A 200 -8.76 35.28 -2.72
C ASN A 200 -9.38 35.02 -1.35
N TYR A 201 -8.59 35.08 -0.31
CA TYR A 201 -9.00 34.81 1.07
C TYR A 201 -8.73 36.01 1.96
N LEU A 202 -9.72 36.36 2.79
CA LEU A 202 -9.59 37.21 3.97
C LEU A 202 -10.18 36.46 5.14
N ILE A 203 -9.34 36.03 6.09
CA ILE A 203 -9.76 35.16 7.20
C ILE A 203 -9.40 35.85 8.52
N LYS A 204 -10.41 36.09 9.35
CA LYS A 204 -10.26 36.53 10.73
C LYS A 204 -10.42 35.32 11.63
N LEU A 205 -9.33 34.93 12.28
CA LEU A 205 -9.29 33.75 13.14
C LEU A 205 -9.14 34.17 14.60
N GLU A 206 -10.12 33.87 15.44
CA GLU A 206 -10.05 34.07 16.89
C GLU A 206 -9.61 32.80 17.59
N ILE A 207 -8.50 32.88 18.34
CA ILE A 207 -7.88 31.77 19.10
C ILE A 207 -7.53 32.22 20.49
N PRO A 208 -7.31 31.28 21.46
CA PRO A 208 -6.77 31.66 22.80
C PRO A 208 -5.40 32.35 22.71
N GLN A 209 -5.15 33.30 23.60
CA GLN A 209 -3.86 34.01 23.68
C GLN A 209 -2.68 33.08 23.90
N THR A 210 -2.91 31.92 24.53
CA THR A 210 -1.89 30.89 24.79
C THR A 210 -1.42 30.11 23.56
N HIS A 211 -2.08 30.31 22.40
CA HIS A 211 -1.77 29.61 21.19
C HIS A 211 -1.21 30.54 20.12
N THR A 212 -0.35 30.02 19.28
CA THR A 212 0.14 30.66 18.06
C THR A 212 -0.50 30.00 16.84
N SER A 213 -0.58 30.72 15.73
CA SER A 213 -1.12 30.19 14.48
C SER A 213 -0.16 30.50 13.35
N VAL A 214 0.14 29.50 12.53
CA VAL A 214 0.87 29.64 11.27
C VAL A 214 -0.01 29.22 10.10
N SER A 215 0.20 29.84 8.93
CA SER A 215 -0.60 29.60 7.74
C SER A 215 0.22 29.86 6.48
N ASN A 216 -0.19 29.26 5.37
CA ASN A 216 0.28 29.64 4.04
C ASN A 216 -0.25 31.02 3.60
N LEU A 217 -1.24 31.60 4.29
CA LEU A 217 -1.68 32.98 4.10
C LEU A 217 -0.77 33.97 4.84
N SER A 218 -0.77 35.25 4.43
CA SER A 218 -0.01 36.30 5.12
C SER A 218 -0.81 36.85 6.31
N ASN A 219 -0.17 36.89 7.50
CA ASN A 219 -0.70 37.59 8.67
C ASN A 219 -0.57 39.11 8.44
N ILE A 220 -1.68 39.81 8.41
CA ILE A 220 -1.71 41.28 8.19
C ILE A 220 -2.05 42.07 9.45
N LEU A 221 -2.68 41.46 10.44
CA LEU A 221 -3.04 42.14 11.69
C LEU A 221 -3.29 41.13 12.81
N GLU A 222 -2.72 41.41 13.98
CA GLU A 222 -3.02 40.65 15.20
C GLU A 222 -3.50 41.64 16.28
N LYS A 223 -4.62 41.33 16.93
CA LYS A 223 -5.22 42.13 17.98
C LYS A 223 -5.65 41.24 19.14
N ASN A 224 -5.26 41.61 20.37
CA ASN A 224 -5.83 41.03 21.57
C ASN A 224 -7.27 41.53 21.77
N ILE A 225 -8.15 40.59 22.12
CA ILE A 225 -9.55 40.82 22.43
C ILE A 225 -9.78 40.64 23.91
N GLN A 226 -10.80 41.31 24.49
CA GLN A 226 -11.19 41.08 25.90
C GLN A 226 -11.58 39.58 26.05
N GLY A 227 -11.13 38.97 27.19
CA GLY A 227 -11.52 37.58 27.50
C GLY A 227 -10.49 36.50 27.15
N GLN A 228 -9.19 36.81 27.17
CA GLN A 228 -8.09 35.84 26.96
C GLN A 228 -8.01 35.25 25.52
N THR A 229 -8.63 35.90 24.53
CA THR A 229 -8.49 35.53 23.11
C THR A 229 -7.76 36.61 22.33
N LYS A 230 -7.22 36.23 21.20
CA LYS A 230 -6.66 37.11 20.18
C LYS A 230 -7.26 36.82 18.82
N ARG A 231 -7.38 37.85 18.00
CA ARG A 231 -7.86 37.73 16.60
C ARG A 231 -6.72 38.03 15.66
N ILE A 232 -6.47 37.13 14.77
CA ILE A 232 -5.45 37.25 13.73
C ILE A 232 -6.15 37.34 12.40
N THR A 233 -5.78 38.32 11.59
CA THR A 233 -6.32 38.51 10.26
C THR A 233 -5.31 38.06 9.22
N TYR A 234 -5.70 37.10 8.40
CA TYR A 234 -4.91 36.54 7.33
C TYR A 234 -5.44 36.96 5.96
N SER A 235 -4.57 37.21 5.03
CA SER A 235 -4.95 37.50 3.63
C SER A 235 -4.08 36.71 2.66
N GLY A 236 -4.68 36.28 1.55
CA GLY A 236 -3.97 35.65 0.45
C GLY A 236 -4.74 35.82 -0.87
N SER A 237 -4.00 36.05 -1.92
CA SER A 237 -4.56 36.23 -3.26
C SER A 237 -4.06 35.11 -4.16
N ASN A 238 -4.98 34.54 -4.97
CA ASN A 238 -4.66 33.48 -5.92
C ASN A 238 -4.09 32.22 -5.25
N ILE A 239 -4.65 31.82 -4.09
CA ILE A 239 -4.27 30.67 -3.29
C ILE A 239 -5.24 29.51 -3.60
N LYS A 240 -4.72 28.29 -3.76
CA LYS A 240 -5.53 27.10 -4.04
C LYS A 240 -6.15 26.52 -2.76
N GLU A 241 -5.35 26.25 -1.75
CA GLU A 241 -5.79 25.64 -0.49
C GLU A 241 -5.39 26.52 0.69
N VAL A 242 -6.18 26.47 1.76
CA VAL A 242 -5.90 27.19 2.99
C VAL A 242 -5.61 26.23 4.10
N GLU A 243 -4.46 26.43 4.76
CA GLU A 243 -3.99 25.61 5.86
C GLU A 243 -3.65 26.47 7.10
N PHE A 244 -4.08 25.99 8.26
CA PHE A 244 -3.74 26.56 9.56
C PHE A 244 -3.19 25.50 10.50
N ILE A 245 -2.11 25.82 11.17
CA ILE A 245 -1.58 25.04 12.29
C ILE A 245 -1.62 25.97 13.51
N ILE A 246 -2.36 25.53 14.55
CA ILE A 246 -2.56 26.29 15.79
C ILE A 246 -1.99 25.44 16.92
N GLN A 247 -1.02 25.97 17.67
CA GLN A 247 -0.32 25.23 18.70
C GLN A 247 0.14 26.16 19.84
N LYS A 248 0.42 25.59 21.03
CA LYS A 248 0.91 26.38 22.18
C LYS A 248 2.34 26.81 21.98
N GLU A 249 3.19 25.90 21.53
CA GLU A 249 4.60 26.16 21.27
C GLU A 249 4.78 26.32 19.75
N ASN A 250 5.49 27.32 19.33
CA ASN A 250 5.74 27.57 17.90
C ASN A 250 7.09 26.95 17.51
N ASP A 251 7.03 25.77 16.90
CA ASP A 251 8.20 25.06 16.39
C ASP A 251 8.53 25.43 14.94
N PHE A 252 7.74 26.33 14.33
CA PHE A 252 7.91 26.73 12.93
C PHE A 252 8.95 27.81 12.76
N GLU A 253 9.90 27.55 11.89
CA GLU A 253 10.94 28.45 11.46
C GLU A 253 10.61 29.06 10.09
N LYS A 254 11.08 30.30 9.88
CA LYS A 254 10.89 31.07 8.66
C LYS A 254 12.17 31.12 7.85
N PHE A 255 12.11 30.68 6.60
CA PHE A 255 13.20 30.78 5.63
C PHE A 255 12.79 31.71 4.50
N VAL A 256 13.67 32.62 4.11
CA VAL A 256 13.42 33.57 3.02
C VAL A 256 14.47 33.37 1.94
N THR A 257 14.01 33.09 0.73
CA THR A 257 14.82 33.08 -0.48
C THR A 257 14.56 34.37 -1.28
N SER A 258 15.16 34.52 -2.45
CA SER A 258 14.96 35.75 -3.26
C SER A 258 13.51 36.02 -3.65
N LYS A 259 12.66 34.98 -3.75
CA LYS A 259 11.28 35.09 -4.23
C LYS A 259 10.25 34.41 -3.34
N LEU A 260 10.67 33.49 -2.49
CA LEU A 260 9.79 32.59 -1.77
C LEU A 260 10.04 32.67 -0.25
N GLU A 261 8.96 32.87 0.51
CA GLU A 261 8.91 32.71 1.95
C GLU A 261 8.45 31.29 2.28
N ILE A 262 9.19 30.59 3.11
CA ILE A 262 8.87 29.22 3.56
C ILE A 262 8.75 29.19 5.07
N ILE A 263 7.68 28.56 5.56
CA ILE A 263 7.47 28.31 6.98
C ILE A 263 7.49 26.78 7.17
N SER A 264 8.36 26.27 8.05
CA SER A 264 8.55 24.83 8.26
C SER A 264 9.01 24.50 9.68
N ASP A 265 8.58 23.34 10.19
CA ASP A 265 8.99 22.72 11.46
C ASP A 265 9.92 21.52 11.26
N ILE A 266 10.40 21.27 10.04
CA ILE A 266 11.29 20.14 9.73
C ILE A 266 12.71 20.38 10.26
N PHE A 267 13.17 21.62 10.22
CA PHE A 267 14.45 22.04 10.75
C PHE A 267 14.25 22.84 12.04
N SER A 268 15.05 22.55 13.05
CA SER A 268 14.92 23.15 14.39
C SER A 268 15.64 24.49 14.57
N ASP A 269 16.37 24.98 13.57
CA ASP A 269 17.16 26.20 13.65
C ASP A 269 17.34 26.88 12.29
N SER A 270 16.60 27.98 12.09
CA SER A 270 16.68 28.80 10.87
C SER A 270 17.94 29.65 10.80
N ASN A 271 18.64 29.89 11.90
CA ASN A 271 19.88 30.65 11.94
C ASN A 271 21.09 29.77 11.55
N ASN A 272 20.93 28.46 11.50
CA ASN A 272 21.99 27.55 11.09
C ASN A 272 22.31 27.73 9.60
N LEU A 273 23.55 28.08 9.30
CA LEU A 273 24.03 28.32 7.93
C LEU A 273 23.85 27.10 7.02
N ASP A 274 24.12 25.89 7.54
CA ASP A 274 23.96 24.63 6.78
C ASP A 274 22.49 24.42 6.40
N THR A 275 21.55 24.68 7.31
CA THR A 275 20.11 24.59 7.04
C THR A 275 19.67 25.56 5.93
N ASN A 276 20.10 26.83 6.04
CA ASN A 276 19.78 27.85 5.02
C ASN A 276 20.35 27.50 3.64
N ILE A 277 21.56 26.94 3.58
CA ILE A 277 22.16 26.46 2.33
C ILE A 277 21.34 25.34 1.72
N LYS A 278 20.89 24.36 2.52
CA LYS A 278 20.04 23.24 2.06
C LYS A 278 18.71 23.75 1.52
N VAL A 279 17.99 24.58 2.28
CA VAL A 279 16.71 25.15 1.86
C VAL A 279 16.87 25.91 0.55
N LYS A 280 17.85 26.83 0.48
CA LYS A 280 18.13 27.62 -0.74
C LYS A 280 18.47 26.73 -1.93
N ARG A 281 19.28 25.68 -1.73
CA ARG A 281 19.64 24.70 -2.76
C ARG A 281 18.43 23.99 -3.32
N ILE A 282 17.54 23.50 -2.45
CA ILE A 282 16.30 22.80 -2.83
C ILE A 282 15.38 23.74 -3.62
N VAL A 283 15.14 24.93 -3.12
CA VAL A 283 14.30 25.92 -3.80
C VAL A 283 14.86 26.25 -5.20
N THR A 284 16.15 26.62 -5.28
CA THR A 284 16.79 26.94 -6.56
C THR A 284 16.77 25.75 -7.53
N PHE A 285 16.91 24.53 -7.02
CA PHE A 285 16.82 23.32 -7.83
C PHE A 285 15.42 23.17 -8.44
N VAL A 286 14.36 23.28 -7.66
CA VAL A 286 12.98 23.12 -8.15
C VAL A 286 12.59 24.25 -9.09
N GLU A 287 12.95 25.52 -8.78
CA GLU A 287 12.67 26.69 -9.62
C GLU A 287 13.28 26.59 -11.03
N ARG A 288 14.34 25.80 -11.23
CA ARG A 288 14.89 25.53 -12.58
C ARG A 288 13.89 24.85 -13.52
N TYR A 289 13.02 24.00 -12.96
CA TYR A 289 11.96 23.33 -13.72
C TYR A 289 10.69 24.18 -13.87
N PHE A 290 10.53 25.22 -13.04
CA PHE A 290 9.34 26.10 -12.99
C PHE A 290 9.72 27.58 -13.05
N PRO A 291 10.40 28.04 -14.11
CA PRO A 291 10.95 29.40 -14.19
C PRO A 291 9.87 30.50 -14.19
N LYS A 292 8.62 30.17 -14.50
CA LYS A 292 7.48 31.10 -14.57
C LYS A 292 6.59 31.09 -13.32
N SER A 293 6.96 30.32 -12.30
CA SER A 293 6.19 30.24 -11.05
C SER A 293 6.04 31.61 -10.39
N LYS A 294 4.83 31.82 -9.83
CA LYS A 294 4.46 33.04 -9.08
C LYS A 294 4.21 32.76 -7.59
N ILE A 295 4.58 31.58 -7.12
CA ILE A 295 4.44 31.24 -5.70
C ILE A 295 5.40 32.12 -4.90
N ASN A 296 4.88 32.80 -3.88
CA ASN A 296 5.66 33.69 -3.02
C ASN A 296 5.72 33.22 -1.57
N LYS A 297 4.86 32.29 -1.17
CA LYS A 297 4.82 31.75 0.18
C LYS A 297 4.35 30.29 0.19
N LEU A 298 5.01 29.45 1.01
CA LEU A 298 4.63 28.05 1.26
C LEU A 298 4.74 27.71 2.75
N LEU A 299 3.79 26.91 3.22
CA LEU A 299 3.84 26.24 4.50
C LEU A 299 4.24 24.79 4.28
N ILE A 300 5.31 24.33 4.93
CA ILE A 300 5.91 22.99 4.74
C ILE A 300 6.00 22.28 6.09
N PRO A 301 4.90 21.76 6.60
CA PRO A 301 4.91 21.06 7.88
C PRO A 301 5.49 19.64 7.73
N LYS A 302 6.26 19.21 8.72
CA LYS A 302 6.76 17.83 8.83
C LYS A 302 5.64 16.80 8.77
N ARG A 303 4.48 17.15 9.27
CA ARG A 303 3.28 16.30 9.25
C ARG A 303 2.88 15.84 7.83
N ASP A 304 3.07 16.67 6.81
CA ASP A 304 2.79 16.28 5.43
C ASP A 304 3.68 15.12 5.00
N TYR A 305 4.95 15.13 5.40
CA TYR A 305 5.83 14.00 5.20
C TYR A 305 5.38 12.76 5.97
N ASP A 306 5.03 12.92 7.26
CA ASP A 306 4.62 11.80 8.13
C ASP A 306 3.33 11.10 7.62
N ARG A 307 2.49 11.81 6.86
CA ARG A 307 1.30 11.23 6.20
C ARG A 307 1.63 10.39 4.96
N ASN A 308 2.68 10.73 4.23
CA ASN A 308 3.13 10.02 3.03
C ASN A 308 4.67 9.98 2.96
N PRO A 309 5.34 9.26 3.88
CA PRO A 309 6.79 9.20 3.93
C PRO A 309 7.38 8.36 2.80
N PHE A 310 8.67 8.51 2.54
CA PHE A 310 9.41 7.53 1.76
C PHE A 310 9.55 6.23 2.56
N TYR A 311 9.04 5.14 2.02
CA TYR A 311 9.12 3.83 2.64
C TYR A 311 10.58 3.35 2.75
N GLY A 312 10.92 2.76 3.89
CA GLY A 312 12.26 2.24 4.17
C GLY A 312 13.28 3.27 4.65
N LEU A 313 12.91 4.56 4.81
CA LEU A 313 13.83 5.61 5.25
C LEU A 313 13.84 5.82 6.77
N ASN A 314 12.67 5.90 7.39
CA ASN A 314 12.48 6.29 8.80
C ASN A 314 11.96 5.15 9.68
N GLU A 315 11.99 3.91 9.20
CA GLU A 315 11.41 2.76 9.89
C GLU A 315 12.28 2.21 11.02
N LEU A 316 13.57 2.59 11.03
CA LEU A 316 14.50 2.19 12.07
C LEU A 316 14.72 3.33 13.07
N PRO A 317 14.83 3.01 14.37
CA PRO A 317 15.21 4.01 15.39
C PRO A 317 16.50 4.73 15.02
N ASN A 318 16.64 6.00 15.39
CA ASN A 318 17.75 6.86 15.00
C ASN A 318 19.13 6.28 15.32
N PHE A 319 19.28 5.50 16.41
CA PHE A 319 20.56 4.92 16.82
C PHE A 319 21.03 3.78 15.89
N ILE A 320 20.13 3.13 15.14
CA ILE A 320 20.45 2.10 14.14
C ILE A 320 20.12 2.55 12.71
N SER A 321 19.69 3.81 12.52
CA SER A 321 19.39 4.33 11.19
C SER A 321 20.63 4.27 10.29
N PRO A 322 20.51 3.76 9.07
CA PRO A 322 21.61 3.73 8.13
C PRO A 322 22.00 5.11 7.60
N PHE A 323 21.15 6.12 7.79
CA PHE A 323 21.33 7.47 7.28
C PHE A 323 21.66 8.46 8.41
N SER A 324 22.36 9.55 8.08
CA SER A 324 22.58 10.64 9.03
C SER A 324 21.31 11.45 9.23
N LYS A 325 21.14 12.03 10.44
CA LYS A 325 20.01 12.92 10.77
C LYS A 325 19.88 14.05 9.74
N SER A 326 21.00 14.71 9.41
CA SER A 326 21.06 15.80 8.43
C SER A 326 20.57 15.39 7.04
N PHE A 327 20.87 14.18 6.55
CA PHE A 327 20.37 13.67 5.28
C PHE A 327 18.86 13.39 5.36
N LEU A 328 18.40 12.77 6.45
CA LEU A 328 16.98 12.49 6.64
C LEU A 328 16.13 13.76 6.69
N GLU A 329 16.57 14.79 7.42
CA GLU A 329 15.91 16.09 7.46
C GLU A 329 15.86 16.75 6.08
N GLU A 330 16.98 16.73 5.34
CA GLU A 330 17.04 17.28 3.98
C GLU A 330 16.08 16.58 3.01
N ILE A 331 16.03 15.23 3.03
CA ILE A 331 15.13 14.47 2.17
C ILE A 331 13.67 14.62 2.59
N THR A 332 13.41 14.71 3.89
CA THR A 332 12.07 15.02 4.43
C THR A 332 11.59 16.37 3.91
N PHE A 333 12.43 17.39 4.02
CA PHE A 333 12.10 18.73 3.53
C PHE A 333 11.97 18.76 2.00
N LEU A 334 12.89 18.15 1.27
CA LEU A 334 12.84 18.05 -0.20
C LEU A 334 11.50 17.49 -0.69
N LYS A 335 11.08 16.34 -0.13
CA LYS A 335 9.83 15.72 -0.52
C LYS A 335 8.62 16.59 -0.20
N SER A 336 8.53 17.08 1.04
CA SER A 336 7.41 17.93 1.47
C SER A 336 7.35 19.23 0.67
N PHE A 337 8.51 19.84 0.39
CA PHE A 337 8.60 21.04 -0.44
C PHE A 337 8.08 20.79 -1.86
N ILE A 338 8.54 19.72 -2.51
CA ILE A 338 8.12 19.38 -3.87
C ILE A 338 6.62 19.08 -3.91
N ASP A 339 6.10 18.29 -2.98
CA ASP A 339 4.68 17.93 -2.94
C ASP A 339 3.78 19.17 -2.78
N ASN A 340 4.11 20.09 -1.86
CA ASN A 340 3.36 21.33 -1.65
C ASN A 340 3.54 22.32 -2.81
N TYR A 341 4.75 22.41 -3.37
CA TYR A 341 5.03 23.25 -4.52
C TYR A 341 4.23 22.81 -5.76
N LEU A 342 4.24 21.53 -6.10
CA LEU A 342 3.48 20.97 -7.21
C LEU A 342 1.97 21.11 -7.00
N ASN A 343 1.50 20.93 -5.76
CA ASN A 343 0.08 21.08 -5.44
C ASN A 343 -0.40 22.53 -5.68
N GLU A 344 0.42 23.53 -5.35
CA GLU A 344 0.09 24.94 -5.60
C GLU A 344 0.30 25.35 -7.07
N GLU A 345 1.30 24.82 -7.74
CA GLU A 345 1.64 25.23 -9.12
C GLU A 345 0.71 24.60 -10.17
N ILE A 346 0.42 23.30 -10.07
CA ILE A 346 -0.37 22.54 -11.02
C ILE A 346 -1.85 22.66 -10.70
N LYS A 347 -2.69 22.94 -11.73
CA LYS A 347 -4.13 23.24 -11.56
C LYS A 347 -5.05 22.13 -12.00
N ILE A 348 -4.58 21.11 -12.72
CA ILE A 348 -5.41 20.02 -13.25
C ILE A 348 -6.05 19.19 -12.11
N ASN A 349 -7.13 18.45 -12.42
CA ASN A 349 -7.82 17.59 -11.46
C ASN A 349 -6.89 16.49 -10.91
N LYS A 350 -6.43 16.64 -9.66
CA LYS A 350 -5.49 15.72 -9.02
C LYS A 350 -6.06 14.32 -8.81
N ARG A 351 -7.36 14.16 -8.54
CA ARG A 351 -7.98 12.83 -8.38
C ARG A 351 -7.88 11.99 -9.62
N LYS A 352 -8.11 12.60 -10.78
CA LYS A 352 -8.01 11.93 -12.08
C LYS A 352 -6.57 11.78 -12.54
N ASN A 353 -5.75 12.82 -12.32
CA ASN A 353 -4.40 12.94 -12.84
C ASN A 353 -3.32 12.87 -11.73
N HIS A 354 -3.58 12.10 -10.65
CA HIS A 354 -2.65 11.96 -9.52
C HIS A 354 -1.25 11.54 -9.94
N PHE A 355 -1.14 10.73 -11.00
CA PHE A 355 0.11 10.21 -11.52
C PHE A 355 1.05 11.33 -11.97
N ILE A 356 0.52 12.44 -12.50
CA ILE A 356 1.33 13.61 -12.91
C ILE A 356 1.98 14.26 -11.69
N TYR A 357 1.19 14.58 -10.65
CA TYR A 357 1.71 15.21 -9.43
C TYR A 357 2.74 14.32 -8.74
N ASN A 358 2.35 13.09 -8.48
CA ASN A 358 3.15 12.14 -7.73
C ASN A 358 4.38 11.66 -8.52
N GLY A 359 4.23 11.49 -9.85
CA GLY A 359 5.32 11.11 -10.74
C GLY A 359 6.36 12.22 -10.89
N LEU A 360 5.92 13.46 -11.05
CA LEU A 360 6.83 14.62 -11.09
C LEU A 360 7.58 14.80 -9.77
N ALA A 361 6.92 14.53 -8.63
CA ALA A 361 7.58 14.56 -7.33
C ALA A 361 8.75 13.56 -7.26
N ILE A 362 8.54 12.32 -7.69
CA ILE A 362 9.59 11.29 -7.73
C ILE A 362 10.67 11.62 -8.76
N PHE A 363 10.29 12.17 -9.92
CA PHE A 363 11.22 12.64 -10.92
C PHE A 363 12.16 13.71 -10.34
N LEU A 364 11.62 14.78 -9.73
CA LEU A 364 12.40 15.87 -9.15
C LEU A 364 13.29 15.40 -7.99
N VAL A 365 12.75 14.55 -7.08
CA VAL A 365 13.53 13.95 -6.00
C VAL A 365 14.70 13.13 -6.56
N SER A 366 14.45 12.32 -7.60
CA SER A 366 15.50 11.51 -8.22
C SER A 366 16.60 12.35 -8.83
N LYS A 367 16.22 13.41 -9.55
CA LYS A 367 17.18 14.36 -10.17
C LYS A 367 18.01 15.10 -9.09
N TYR A 368 17.37 15.53 -8.00
CA TYR A 368 18.07 16.16 -6.88
C TYR A 368 19.08 15.23 -6.22
N ILE A 369 18.69 13.97 -5.97
CA ILE A 369 19.58 13.00 -5.37
C ILE A 369 20.75 12.64 -6.29
N ASP A 370 20.51 12.50 -7.57
CA ASP A 370 21.59 12.25 -8.55
C ASP A 370 22.58 13.42 -8.64
N GLU A 371 22.11 14.68 -8.52
CA GLU A 371 22.96 15.88 -8.58
C GLU A 371 23.76 16.09 -7.28
N TYR A 372 23.12 15.99 -6.09
CA TYR A 372 23.74 16.37 -4.81
C TYR A 372 24.14 15.21 -3.92
N HIS A 373 23.56 14.02 -4.12
CA HIS A 373 23.72 12.83 -3.27
C HIS A 373 24.01 11.55 -4.05
N SER A 374 24.66 11.63 -5.23
CA SER A 374 24.92 10.50 -6.14
C SER A 374 25.68 9.32 -5.50
N LYS A 375 26.42 9.54 -4.42
CA LYS A 375 27.17 8.50 -3.68
C LYS A 375 26.34 7.78 -2.62
N VAL A 376 25.15 8.26 -2.29
CA VAL A 376 24.30 7.66 -1.25
C VAL A 376 23.76 6.32 -1.74
N ARG A 377 23.97 5.29 -0.92
CA ARG A 377 23.48 3.94 -1.16
C ARG A 377 22.22 3.68 -0.34
N TYR A 378 21.39 2.75 -0.82
CA TYR A 378 20.14 2.39 -0.14
C TYR A 378 20.34 1.93 1.32
N LEU A 379 21.40 1.12 1.55
CA LEU A 379 21.74 0.71 2.92
C LEU A 379 22.59 1.75 3.69
N GLY A 380 22.75 2.98 3.17
CA GLY A 380 23.51 4.05 3.82
C GLY A 380 24.86 3.59 4.35
N ARG A 381 25.13 3.80 5.65
CA ARG A 381 26.37 3.40 6.34
C ARG A 381 26.59 1.89 6.35
N LEU A 382 25.51 1.09 6.34
CA LEU A 382 25.62 -0.37 6.35
C LEU A 382 26.26 -0.92 5.07
N SER A 383 26.19 -0.20 3.97
CA SER A 383 26.85 -0.55 2.71
C SER A 383 28.38 -0.71 2.84
N GLY A 384 28.99 -0.10 3.85
CA GLY A 384 30.42 -0.14 4.12
C GLY A 384 30.93 -1.45 4.77
N PHE A 385 30.03 -2.28 5.34
CA PHE A 385 30.45 -3.50 6.02
C PHE A 385 31.03 -4.52 5.03
N LYS A 386 32.22 -5.08 5.35
CA LYS A 386 32.95 -6.03 4.48
C LYS A 386 32.10 -7.22 4.04
N ILE A 387 31.28 -7.76 4.94
CA ILE A 387 30.41 -8.92 4.68
C ILE A 387 29.35 -8.56 3.61
N LEU A 388 28.81 -7.32 3.61
CA LEU A 388 27.75 -6.89 2.70
C LEU A 388 28.28 -6.44 1.33
N LYS A 389 29.56 -6.14 1.17
CA LYS A 389 30.14 -5.65 -0.11
C LYS A 389 29.90 -6.60 -1.29
N ASN A 390 29.79 -7.89 -1.02
CA ASN A 390 29.57 -8.91 -2.04
C ASN A 390 28.12 -9.01 -2.52
N TYR A 391 27.19 -8.37 -1.83
CA TYR A 391 25.77 -8.38 -2.15
C TYR A 391 25.41 -7.21 -3.05
N LYS A 392 24.51 -7.43 -4.02
CA LYS A 392 24.02 -6.36 -4.89
C LYS A 392 23.25 -5.31 -4.07
N LEU A 393 22.52 -5.75 -3.04
CA LEU A 393 21.75 -4.88 -2.14
C LEU A 393 22.59 -3.74 -1.53
N SER A 394 23.85 -4.02 -1.14
CA SER A 394 24.74 -3.00 -0.57
C SER A 394 25.22 -1.97 -1.59
N ASN A 395 25.14 -2.30 -2.88
CA ASN A 395 25.63 -1.46 -3.97
C ASN A 395 24.51 -0.70 -4.70
N ILE A 396 23.25 -0.87 -4.30
CA ILE A 396 22.12 -0.13 -4.88
C ILE A 396 22.27 1.36 -4.57
N ARG A 397 22.15 2.20 -5.60
CA ARG A 397 22.04 3.65 -5.42
C ARG A 397 20.68 4.00 -4.82
N PHE A 398 20.59 5.12 -4.13
CA PHE A 398 19.35 5.52 -3.47
C PHE A 398 18.15 5.53 -4.43
N ASN A 399 18.30 6.10 -5.61
CA ASN A 399 17.22 6.20 -6.60
C ASN A 399 16.78 4.85 -7.21
N GLU A 400 17.61 3.81 -7.16
CA GLU A 400 17.21 2.46 -7.58
C GLU A 400 16.15 1.86 -6.65
N LEU A 401 15.94 2.44 -5.47
CA LEU A 401 14.87 2.10 -4.52
C LEU A 401 13.49 2.13 -5.20
N PHE A 402 13.20 3.20 -5.95
CA PHE A 402 11.88 3.40 -6.57
C PHE A 402 11.52 2.26 -7.52
N ILE A 403 12.45 1.84 -8.38
CA ILE A 403 12.22 0.73 -9.29
C ILE A 403 12.07 -0.61 -8.54
N HIS A 404 12.83 -0.81 -7.46
CA HIS A 404 12.78 -2.07 -6.72
C HIS A 404 11.47 -2.25 -5.95
N TYR A 405 10.91 -1.19 -5.35
CA TYR A 405 9.59 -1.23 -4.70
C TYR A 405 8.46 -1.44 -5.72
N TYR A 406 8.51 -0.76 -6.86
CA TYR A 406 7.51 -0.99 -7.90
C TYR A 406 7.55 -2.43 -8.42
N GLU A 407 8.73 -2.96 -8.76
CA GLU A 407 8.89 -4.34 -9.22
C GLU A 407 8.45 -5.38 -8.17
N TYR A 408 8.61 -5.09 -6.88
CA TYR A 408 8.09 -5.95 -5.83
C TYR A 408 6.57 -6.04 -5.87
N ILE A 409 5.88 -4.89 -5.96
CA ILE A 409 4.41 -4.83 -6.07
C ILE A 409 3.94 -5.48 -7.39
N GLN A 410 4.65 -5.24 -8.49
CA GLN A 410 4.36 -5.81 -9.80
C GLN A 410 4.48 -7.34 -9.79
N ARG A 411 5.53 -7.89 -9.20
CA ARG A 411 5.76 -9.34 -9.11
C ARG A 411 4.78 -10.06 -8.19
N LEU A 412 4.10 -9.33 -7.32
CA LEU A 412 2.96 -9.83 -6.54
C LEU A 412 1.63 -9.67 -7.30
N ASN A 413 1.66 -9.12 -8.51
CA ASN A 413 0.50 -8.78 -9.33
C ASN A 413 -0.50 -7.86 -8.60
N LEU A 414 0.00 -6.88 -7.82
CA LEU A 414 -0.80 -5.93 -7.03
C LEU A 414 -0.82 -4.51 -7.60
N HIS A 415 -0.03 -4.23 -8.65
CA HIS A 415 -0.01 -2.93 -9.31
C HIS A 415 -1.30 -2.65 -10.10
N GLN A 416 -1.62 -1.39 -10.28
CA GLN A 416 -2.76 -0.90 -11.06
C GLN A 416 -2.24 0.04 -12.16
N SER A 417 -3.04 0.30 -13.20
CA SER A 417 -2.71 1.31 -14.23
C SER A 417 -2.63 2.70 -13.61
N ASP A 418 -1.66 3.51 -14.03
CA ASP A 418 -1.48 4.87 -13.52
C ASP A 418 -2.60 5.82 -13.97
N LEU A 419 -3.28 5.51 -15.07
CA LEU A 419 -4.42 6.30 -15.57
C LEU A 419 -5.73 6.03 -14.83
N GLN A 420 -5.77 5.05 -13.92
CA GLN A 420 -6.95 4.85 -13.07
C GLN A 420 -7.11 6.02 -12.10
N SER A 421 -8.35 6.45 -11.87
CA SER A 421 -8.64 7.51 -10.90
C SER A 421 -8.16 7.13 -9.49
N GLY A 422 -7.61 8.08 -8.75
CA GLY A 422 -7.10 7.89 -7.38
C GLY A 422 -8.10 7.24 -6.42
N GLU A 423 -9.39 7.45 -6.64
CA GLU A 423 -10.46 6.84 -5.84
C GLU A 423 -10.54 5.33 -5.97
N THR A 424 -10.13 4.76 -7.13
CA THR A 424 -10.15 3.31 -7.40
C THR A 424 -8.85 2.60 -6.99
N LEU A 425 -7.78 3.36 -6.79
CA LEU A 425 -6.48 2.81 -6.40
C LEU A 425 -6.48 2.31 -4.95
N THR A 426 -5.75 1.24 -4.69
CA THR A 426 -5.35 0.89 -3.31
C THR A 426 -4.38 1.93 -2.76
N LYS A 427 -4.24 2.03 -1.44
CA LYS A 427 -3.29 2.95 -0.82
C LYS A 427 -1.85 2.71 -1.27
N ALA A 428 -1.44 1.44 -1.40
CA ALA A 428 -0.11 1.08 -1.89
C ALA A 428 0.11 1.54 -3.34
N ASN A 429 -0.92 1.44 -4.20
CA ASN A 429 -0.81 1.94 -5.56
C ASN A 429 -0.78 3.47 -5.62
N TYR A 430 -1.62 4.15 -4.85
CA TYR A 430 -1.67 5.61 -4.83
C TYR A 430 -0.38 6.26 -4.29
N ASN A 431 0.21 5.69 -3.22
CA ASN A 431 1.36 6.29 -2.53
C ASN A 431 2.72 5.75 -3.00
N ILE A 432 2.79 4.54 -3.57
CA ILE A 432 4.06 3.89 -3.90
C ILE A 432 4.11 3.49 -5.38
N SER A 433 3.21 2.60 -5.82
CA SER A 433 3.33 1.97 -7.14
C SER A 433 3.24 3.00 -8.26
N SER A 434 2.14 3.76 -8.33
CA SER A 434 1.91 4.75 -9.39
C SER A 434 2.92 5.90 -9.34
N PRO A 435 3.24 6.54 -8.20
CA PRO A 435 4.28 7.56 -8.13
C PRO A 435 5.63 7.07 -8.65
N TYR A 436 6.07 5.89 -8.22
CA TYR A 436 7.38 5.36 -8.59
C TYR A 436 7.41 4.96 -10.06
N HIS A 437 6.36 4.29 -10.56
CA HIS A 437 6.26 3.91 -11.97
C HIS A 437 6.27 5.13 -12.87
N THR A 438 5.40 6.10 -12.65
CA THR A 438 5.35 7.32 -13.43
C THR A 438 6.65 8.12 -13.32
N GLY A 439 7.22 8.26 -12.11
CA GLY A 439 8.49 9.00 -11.93
C GLY A 439 9.66 8.38 -12.69
N ILE A 440 9.77 7.05 -12.68
CA ILE A 440 10.77 6.32 -13.50
C ILE A 440 10.51 6.53 -14.99
N GLY A 441 9.24 6.45 -15.39
CA GLY A 441 8.82 6.69 -16.77
C GLY A 441 9.15 8.10 -17.25
N LEU A 442 8.99 9.13 -16.40
CA LEU A 442 9.37 10.50 -16.70
C LEU A 442 10.89 10.68 -16.86
N LEU A 443 11.71 10.02 -16.02
CA LEU A 443 13.17 9.98 -16.20
C LEU A 443 13.56 9.33 -17.53
N TYR A 444 12.85 8.27 -17.90
CA TYR A 444 13.07 7.59 -19.17
C TYR A 444 12.64 8.45 -20.37
N LEU A 445 11.48 9.11 -20.28
CA LEU A 445 10.98 10.04 -21.28
C LEU A 445 11.94 11.22 -21.48
N GLU A 446 12.40 11.86 -20.40
CA GLU A 446 13.41 12.92 -20.46
C GLU A 446 14.68 12.46 -21.19
N SER A 447 15.20 11.28 -20.87
CA SER A 447 16.38 10.72 -21.55
C SER A 447 16.13 10.43 -23.04
N TYR A 448 14.89 10.13 -23.43
CA TYR A 448 14.51 9.86 -24.80
C TYR A 448 14.35 11.15 -25.62
N ILE A 449 13.61 12.16 -25.10
CA ILE A 449 13.29 13.39 -25.84
C ILE A 449 14.33 14.51 -25.65
N GLY A 450 15.12 14.48 -24.57
CA GLY A 450 16.06 15.52 -24.15
C GLY A 450 15.46 16.48 -23.10
N ASN A 451 16.35 17.09 -22.31
CA ASN A 451 15.98 17.91 -21.14
C ASN A 451 15.19 19.18 -21.56
N ASP A 452 15.53 19.86 -22.64
CA ASP A 452 14.88 21.11 -23.02
C ASP A 452 13.42 20.88 -23.42
N ASN A 453 13.16 19.84 -24.23
CA ASN A 453 11.80 19.46 -24.59
C ASN A 453 11.00 19.05 -23.35
N PHE A 454 11.63 18.37 -22.39
CA PHE A 454 10.98 17.97 -21.16
C PHE A 454 10.59 19.16 -20.27
N ILE A 455 11.47 20.15 -20.14
CA ILE A 455 11.16 21.41 -19.41
C ILE A 455 10.02 22.17 -20.10
N ASP A 456 9.96 22.16 -21.43
CA ASP A 456 8.85 22.80 -22.18
C ASP A 456 7.50 22.10 -21.86
N ILE A 457 7.49 20.77 -21.75
CA ILE A 457 6.32 20.00 -21.31
C ILE A 457 5.87 20.45 -19.90
N ILE A 458 6.79 20.54 -18.94
CA ILE A 458 6.46 21.00 -17.58
C ILE A 458 5.89 22.42 -17.61
N ASN A 459 6.49 23.35 -18.35
CA ASN A 459 6.02 24.72 -18.45
C ASN A 459 4.62 24.82 -19.08
N LYS A 460 4.29 23.99 -20.06
CA LYS A 460 2.96 23.93 -20.67
C LYS A 460 1.94 23.37 -19.68
N LEU A 461 2.33 22.34 -18.92
CA LEU A 461 1.49 21.71 -17.90
C LEU A 461 1.06 22.69 -16.78
N THR A 462 1.97 23.54 -16.31
CA THR A 462 1.68 24.52 -15.25
C THR A 462 0.73 25.64 -15.71
N ASN A 463 0.65 25.89 -17.00
CA ASN A 463 -0.23 26.90 -17.59
C ASN A 463 -1.62 26.37 -17.95
N LEU A 464 -1.87 25.05 -17.81
CA LEU A 464 -3.19 24.49 -18.07
C LEU A 464 -4.21 25.00 -17.05
N PRO A 465 -5.40 25.42 -17.52
CA PRO A 465 -6.49 25.70 -16.63
C PRO A 465 -7.08 24.40 -16.06
N LEU A 466 -7.76 24.48 -14.92
CA LEU A 466 -8.45 23.33 -14.29
C LEU A 466 -9.42 22.62 -15.24
N ASN A 467 -9.90 23.32 -16.26
CA ASN A 467 -10.87 22.84 -17.24
C ASN A 467 -10.26 21.99 -18.36
N ASN A 468 -8.93 21.87 -18.44
CA ASN A 468 -8.27 21.15 -19.52
C ASN A 468 -7.50 19.95 -18.95
N ASP A 469 -8.05 18.75 -19.18
CA ASP A 469 -7.44 17.47 -18.79
C ASP A 469 -6.50 16.92 -19.90
N ASP A 470 -6.11 17.75 -20.85
CA ASP A 470 -5.44 17.33 -22.07
C ASP A 470 -3.90 17.27 -21.92
N PHE A 471 -3.44 16.47 -20.94
CA PHE A 471 -2.01 16.19 -20.76
C PHE A 471 -1.40 15.52 -21.99
N GLU A 472 -2.16 14.66 -22.66
CA GLU A 472 -1.74 13.93 -23.85
C GLU A 472 -1.40 14.88 -25.02
N SER A 473 -2.27 15.84 -25.32
CA SER A 473 -1.99 16.82 -26.38
C SER A 473 -0.79 17.71 -26.11
N ILE A 474 -0.51 18.02 -24.83
CA ILE A 474 0.70 18.76 -24.45
C ILE A 474 1.94 17.95 -24.74
N LEU A 475 1.94 16.68 -24.36
CA LEU A 475 3.05 15.79 -24.65
C LEU A 475 3.31 15.74 -26.15
N MET A 476 2.29 15.46 -26.95
CA MET A 476 2.40 15.31 -28.41
C MET A 476 2.90 16.58 -29.13
N ASN A 477 2.51 17.76 -28.64
CA ASN A 477 2.87 19.05 -29.24
C ASN A 477 4.19 19.64 -28.74
N SER A 478 4.97 18.89 -27.94
CA SER A 478 6.22 19.41 -27.35
C SER A 478 7.48 18.78 -27.91
N THR A 479 7.38 17.81 -28.84
CA THR A 479 8.52 17.14 -29.46
C THR A 479 8.13 16.54 -30.81
N ASP A 480 9.10 16.47 -31.73
CA ASP A 480 8.94 15.79 -33.03
C ASP A 480 9.07 14.25 -32.90
N LYS A 481 9.45 13.71 -31.73
CA LYS A 481 9.53 12.28 -31.48
C LYS A 481 8.16 11.72 -31.16
N ASN A 482 7.88 10.51 -31.64
CA ASN A 482 6.69 9.78 -31.20
C ASN A 482 6.82 9.42 -29.73
N ILE A 483 5.87 9.91 -28.93
CA ILE A 483 5.77 9.66 -27.48
C ILE A 483 4.43 9.06 -27.03
N ASP A 484 3.58 8.61 -27.98
CA ASP A 484 2.31 7.93 -27.71
C ASP A 484 2.51 6.71 -26.78
N TRP A 485 3.67 6.05 -26.96
CA TRP A 485 4.05 4.91 -26.13
C TRP A 485 4.03 5.23 -24.60
N PHE A 486 4.28 6.50 -24.23
CA PHE A 486 4.33 6.86 -22.82
C PHE A 486 2.95 6.79 -22.19
N ILE A 487 1.92 7.26 -22.87
CA ILE A 487 0.52 7.20 -22.41
C ILE A 487 -0.05 5.80 -22.63
N ASP A 488 -0.07 5.35 -23.90
CA ASP A 488 -0.85 4.15 -24.30
C ASP A 488 -0.20 2.85 -23.87
N GLU A 489 1.14 2.80 -23.86
CA GLU A 489 1.86 1.58 -23.55
C GLU A 489 2.41 1.58 -22.11
N TYR A 490 2.97 2.69 -21.64
CA TYR A 490 3.64 2.72 -20.34
C TYR A 490 2.66 2.99 -19.19
N LEU A 491 1.87 4.04 -19.23
CA LEU A 491 0.96 4.43 -18.14
C LEU A 491 -0.38 3.67 -18.16
N ALA A 492 -0.97 3.46 -19.36
CA ALA A 492 -2.30 2.86 -19.48
C ALA A 492 -2.30 1.36 -19.22
N LYS A 493 -1.31 0.62 -19.75
CA LYS A 493 -1.30 -0.83 -19.68
C LYS A 493 -0.77 -1.33 -18.34
N ARG A 494 -1.55 -2.17 -17.70
CA ARG A 494 -1.14 -2.90 -16.51
C ARG A 494 -0.18 -4.05 -16.81
N GLN A 495 -0.14 -4.54 -18.04
CA GLN A 495 0.75 -5.62 -18.43
C GLN A 495 2.20 -5.26 -18.20
N SER A 496 2.95 -6.16 -17.59
CA SER A 496 4.37 -5.99 -17.31
C SER A 496 5.20 -5.92 -18.59
N LEU A 497 6.25 -5.10 -18.58
CA LEU A 497 7.25 -5.07 -19.64
C LEU A 497 8.22 -6.26 -19.48
N ASP A 498 8.62 -6.91 -20.57
CA ASP A 498 9.63 -7.98 -20.60
C ASP A 498 10.38 -7.94 -21.94
N LEU A 499 11.42 -7.08 -21.99
CA LEU A 499 12.30 -6.98 -23.16
C LEU A 499 13.33 -8.12 -23.15
N LYS A 500 13.64 -8.65 -24.32
CA LYS A 500 14.64 -9.71 -24.50
C LYS A 500 15.56 -9.37 -25.66
N ILE A 501 16.87 -9.50 -25.47
CA ILE A 501 17.86 -9.37 -26.55
C ILE A 501 18.35 -10.75 -26.99
N GLU A 502 18.34 -10.98 -28.29
CA GLU A 502 18.94 -12.15 -28.96
C GLU A 502 20.14 -11.64 -29.78
N VAL A 503 21.25 -12.35 -29.70
CA VAL A 503 22.53 -11.86 -30.25
C VAL A 503 23.23 -12.95 -31.02
N SER A 504 23.69 -12.60 -32.23
CA SER A 504 24.69 -13.35 -33.00
C SER A 504 26.00 -12.53 -33.02
N ASN A 505 27.05 -13.09 -32.43
CA ASN A 505 28.34 -12.41 -32.26
C ASN A 505 29.37 -12.96 -33.24
N GLU A 506 29.79 -12.12 -34.15
CA GLU A 506 30.85 -12.41 -35.14
C GLU A 506 32.13 -11.58 -34.82
N LEU A 507 33.26 -11.95 -35.39
CA LEU A 507 34.53 -11.28 -35.11
C LEU A 507 34.51 -9.76 -35.38
N ARG A 508 33.84 -9.31 -36.44
CA ARG A 508 33.81 -7.89 -36.83
C ARG A 508 32.49 -7.18 -36.55
N LYS A 509 31.39 -7.91 -36.38
CA LYS A 509 30.05 -7.36 -36.20
C LYS A 509 29.25 -8.12 -35.17
N ILE A 510 28.32 -7.43 -34.52
CA ILE A 510 27.32 -8.01 -33.63
C ILE A 510 25.97 -7.75 -34.27
N THR A 511 25.25 -8.83 -34.55
CA THR A 511 23.86 -8.77 -35.01
C THR A 511 22.95 -9.05 -33.83
N TYR A 512 21.95 -8.20 -33.60
CA TYR A 512 21.02 -8.39 -32.48
C TYR A 512 19.59 -8.04 -32.87
N LYS A 513 18.66 -8.70 -32.20
CA LYS A 513 17.24 -8.43 -32.28
C LYS A 513 16.68 -8.29 -30.87
N VAL A 514 15.88 -7.24 -30.63
CA VAL A 514 15.11 -7.10 -29.39
C VAL A 514 13.68 -7.51 -29.67
N SER A 515 13.10 -8.23 -28.74
CA SER A 515 11.68 -8.61 -28.74
C SER A 515 11.05 -8.22 -27.41
N GLU A 516 9.76 -7.95 -27.43
CA GLU A 516 8.97 -7.67 -26.22
C GLU A 516 7.87 -8.72 -26.12
N LYS A 517 7.78 -9.39 -24.97
CA LYS A 517 6.95 -10.59 -24.77
C LYS A 517 5.45 -10.34 -24.80
N ASN A 518 5.01 -9.16 -24.35
CA ASN A 518 3.60 -8.80 -24.22
C ASN A 518 3.10 -7.89 -25.37
N ASN A 519 3.86 -7.81 -26.48
CA ASN A 519 3.56 -6.98 -27.65
C ASN A 519 3.37 -5.48 -27.32
N ARG A 520 4.19 -4.95 -26.40
CA ARG A 520 4.21 -3.52 -26.09
C ARG A 520 5.22 -2.82 -27.00
N SER A 521 4.89 -1.63 -27.46
CA SER A 521 5.76 -0.82 -28.32
C SER A 521 6.36 0.34 -27.52
N ILE A 522 7.53 0.12 -26.91
CA ILE A 522 8.26 1.13 -26.13
C ILE A 522 9.64 1.31 -26.74
N PRO A 523 10.13 2.53 -27.00
CA PRO A 523 11.51 2.75 -27.47
C PRO A 523 12.50 2.21 -26.43
N TYR A 524 13.63 1.68 -26.92
CA TYR A 524 14.64 1.09 -26.04
C TYR A 524 16.03 1.50 -26.49
N LYS A 525 16.98 1.49 -25.55
CA LYS A 525 18.36 1.88 -25.78
C LYS A 525 19.28 0.66 -25.66
N VAL A 526 19.99 0.33 -26.75
CA VAL A 526 20.99 -0.75 -26.74
C VAL A 526 22.36 -0.16 -26.54
N SER A 527 23.16 -0.79 -25.66
CA SER A 527 24.51 -0.33 -25.35
C SER A 527 25.52 -1.49 -25.34
N LEU A 528 26.74 -1.21 -25.83
CA LEU A 528 27.90 -2.06 -25.66
C LEU A 528 28.69 -1.61 -24.43
N ILE A 529 29.07 -2.54 -23.58
CA ILE A 529 29.70 -2.28 -22.29
C ILE A 529 30.98 -3.08 -22.14
N LYS A 530 32.07 -2.39 -21.74
CA LYS A 530 33.37 -2.99 -21.39
C LYS A 530 33.86 -2.43 -20.06
N ASN A 531 34.25 -3.28 -19.12
CA ASN A 531 34.72 -2.88 -17.80
C ASN A 531 33.79 -1.88 -17.11
N ASP A 532 32.48 -2.12 -17.15
CA ASP A 532 31.39 -1.25 -16.65
C ASP A 532 31.28 0.14 -17.34
N SER A 533 32.07 0.42 -18.39
CA SER A 533 31.97 1.65 -19.18
C SER A 533 31.22 1.41 -20.48
N ILE A 534 30.41 2.37 -20.90
CA ILE A 534 29.65 2.30 -22.16
C ILE A 534 30.57 2.72 -23.32
N LEU A 535 30.76 1.83 -24.28
CA LEU A 535 31.51 2.10 -25.50
C LEU A 535 30.62 2.65 -26.62
N PHE A 536 29.38 2.23 -26.66
CA PHE A 536 28.40 2.59 -27.68
C PHE A 536 27.00 2.55 -27.09
N SER A 537 26.12 3.44 -27.58
CA SER A 537 24.73 3.47 -27.14
C SER A 537 23.84 4.08 -28.22
N LYS A 538 22.73 3.43 -28.53
CA LYS A 538 21.76 3.89 -29.54
C LYS A 538 20.34 3.61 -29.15
N TRP A 539 19.44 4.58 -29.40
CA TRP A 539 17.98 4.42 -29.25
C TRP A 539 17.37 3.72 -30.47
N HIS A 540 16.37 2.89 -30.22
CA HIS A 540 15.54 2.22 -31.21
C HIS A 540 14.06 2.30 -30.81
N ASP A 541 13.21 2.44 -31.80
CA ASP A 541 11.75 2.43 -31.69
C ASP A 541 11.09 1.24 -32.41
N LYS A 542 11.88 0.48 -33.19
CA LYS A 542 11.43 -0.69 -33.95
C LYS A 542 12.08 -1.97 -33.46
N TYR A 543 11.31 -3.03 -33.41
CA TYR A 543 11.73 -4.37 -32.95
C TYR A 543 12.18 -5.24 -34.15
N ILE A 544 13.20 -4.75 -34.87
CA ILE A 544 13.80 -5.41 -36.02
C ILE A 544 15.23 -5.84 -35.70
N GLU A 545 15.88 -6.50 -36.66
CA GLU A 545 17.30 -6.87 -36.56
C GLU A 545 18.21 -5.66 -36.86
N TYR A 546 19.22 -5.48 -36.03
CA TYR A 546 20.23 -4.43 -36.18
C TYR A 546 21.64 -5.02 -36.17
N GLN A 547 22.55 -4.33 -36.84
CA GLN A 547 23.97 -4.67 -36.84
C GLN A 547 24.79 -3.48 -36.34
N ILE A 548 25.79 -3.79 -35.51
CA ILE A 548 26.76 -2.82 -34.97
C ILE A 548 28.18 -3.39 -35.02
N PRO A 549 29.23 -2.56 -35.08
CA PRO A 549 30.60 -3.01 -35.01
C PRO A 549 30.90 -3.73 -33.69
N ASN A 550 31.69 -4.80 -33.73
CA ASN A 550 32.18 -5.45 -32.54
C ASN A 550 33.37 -4.66 -31.97
N LEU A 551 33.12 -3.91 -30.89
CA LEU A 551 34.11 -3.08 -30.20
C LEU A 551 34.88 -3.84 -29.08
N ASN A 552 34.90 -5.18 -29.15
CA ASN A 552 35.49 -6.03 -28.11
C ASN A 552 34.85 -5.73 -26.73
N ALA A 553 33.54 -5.56 -26.70
CA ALA A 553 32.76 -5.35 -25.50
C ALA A 553 32.58 -6.65 -24.68
N ASP A 554 32.34 -6.51 -23.38
CA ASP A 554 32.01 -7.65 -22.50
C ASP A 554 30.56 -8.03 -22.60
N TYR A 555 29.67 -7.02 -22.69
CA TYR A 555 28.23 -7.18 -22.73
C TYR A 555 27.57 -6.31 -23.80
N ILE A 556 26.48 -6.79 -24.34
CA ILE A 556 25.46 -5.98 -24.99
C ILE A 556 24.22 -5.99 -24.08
N ALA A 557 23.63 -4.82 -23.85
CA ALA A 557 22.52 -4.71 -22.92
C ALA A 557 21.46 -3.70 -23.37
N ILE A 558 20.20 -3.97 -23.00
CA ILE A 558 19.06 -3.07 -23.16
C ILE A 558 18.98 -2.19 -21.89
N ASN A 559 18.84 -0.87 -22.07
CA ASN A 559 18.59 0.11 -21.00
C ASN A 559 19.50 -0.03 -19.77
N PRO A 560 20.84 -0.13 -19.90
CA PRO A 560 21.73 -0.42 -18.78
C PRO A 560 21.81 0.68 -17.72
N LEU A 561 21.60 1.96 -18.09
CA LEU A 561 21.70 3.11 -17.19
C LEU A 561 20.34 3.57 -16.67
N ILE A 562 19.35 3.68 -17.53
CA ILE A 562 18.00 4.14 -17.21
C ILE A 562 17.08 2.95 -17.43
N GLN A 563 16.80 2.25 -16.33
CA GLN A 563 16.03 1.01 -16.39
C GLN A 563 14.55 1.32 -16.24
N LEU A 564 13.74 0.70 -17.10
CA LEU A 564 12.30 0.57 -16.83
C LEU A 564 12.04 -0.63 -15.92
N PRO A 565 10.91 -0.63 -15.21
CA PRO A 565 10.48 -1.80 -14.45
C PRO A 565 10.16 -2.98 -15.38
N GLU A 566 10.81 -4.11 -15.16
CA GLU A 566 10.63 -5.34 -15.94
C GLU A 566 10.56 -6.57 -15.04
N ILE A 567 9.79 -7.57 -15.45
CA ILE A 567 9.70 -8.83 -14.70
C ILE A 567 11.03 -9.56 -14.73
N ASN A 568 11.70 -9.58 -15.89
CA ASN A 568 12.95 -10.32 -16.09
C ASN A 568 14.03 -9.45 -16.74
N LYS A 569 14.81 -8.75 -15.95
CA LYS A 569 15.96 -7.98 -16.46
C LYS A 569 17.15 -8.85 -16.86
N SER A 570 17.12 -10.14 -16.53
CA SER A 570 18.24 -11.03 -16.88
C SER A 570 18.36 -11.23 -18.40
N ASN A 571 17.25 -11.28 -19.13
CA ASN A 571 17.24 -11.44 -20.59
C ASN A 571 17.60 -10.17 -21.37
N ASN A 572 17.76 -9.02 -20.68
CA ASN A 572 18.22 -7.75 -21.28
C ASN A 572 19.75 -7.69 -21.44
N TRP A 573 20.48 -8.62 -20.83
CA TRP A 573 21.93 -8.63 -20.81
C TRP A 573 22.48 -9.90 -21.46
N TYR A 574 23.30 -9.74 -22.48
CA TYR A 574 24.00 -10.85 -23.15
C TYR A 574 25.50 -10.71 -22.95
N TYR A 575 26.16 -11.76 -22.46
CA TYR A 575 27.59 -11.82 -22.25
C TYR A 575 28.31 -12.28 -23.51
N LEU A 576 28.99 -11.36 -24.19
CA LEU A 576 29.57 -11.60 -25.50
C LEU A 576 30.72 -12.63 -25.47
N LYS A 577 31.55 -12.64 -24.44
CA LYS A 577 32.72 -13.53 -24.33
C LYS A 577 32.33 -15.01 -24.13
N ASN A 578 31.14 -15.30 -23.60
CA ASN A 578 30.70 -16.68 -23.28
C ASN A 578 29.37 -17.04 -23.95
N ASN A 579 29.12 -16.55 -25.13
CA ASN A 579 27.90 -16.83 -25.90
C ASN A 579 26.62 -16.74 -25.04
N GLY A 580 26.52 -15.70 -24.24
CA GLY A 580 25.34 -15.44 -23.37
C GLY A 580 25.34 -16.18 -22.04
N SER A 581 26.24 -17.10 -21.78
CA SER A 581 26.31 -17.84 -20.52
C SER A 581 26.79 -16.94 -19.38
N LYS A 582 25.97 -16.81 -18.33
CA LYS A 582 26.25 -15.96 -17.16
C LYS A 582 26.89 -16.76 -16.05
N PRO A 583 27.93 -16.19 -15.37
CA PRO A 583 28.57 -16.85 -14.23
C PRO A 583 27.57 -17.06 -13.07
N ILE A 584 27.74 -18.17 -12.37
CA ILE A 584 26.98 -18.51 -11.16
C ILE A 584 27.72 -17.97 -9.95
N LYS A 585 27.01 -17.24 -9.08
CA LYS A 585 27.54 -16.76 -7.80
C LYS A 585 26.76 -17.40 -6.66
N VAL A 586 27.50 -18.06 -5.76
CA VAL A 586 26.92 -18.63 -4.53
C VAL A 586 27.07 -17.61 -3.42
N LEU A 587 25.97 -17.35 -2.67
CA LEU A 587 25.91 -16.39 -1.58
C LEU A 587 25.21 -17.01 -0.36
N LEU A 588 25.60 -16.57 0.83
CA LEU A 588 24.87 -16.85 2.06
C LEU A 588 23.67 -15.89 2.13
N LEU A 589 22.52 -16.40 2.57
CA LEU A 589 21.28 -15.64 2.68
C LEU A 589 20.76 -15.11 1.32
N GLY A 590 19.74 -14.27 1.34
CA GLY A 590 19.14 -13.72 0.12
C GLY A 590 19.81 -12.42 -0.35
N ASP A 591 19.66 -12.10 -1.63
CA ASP A 591 20.12 -10.85 -2.23
C ASP A 591 19.16 -10.38 -3.32
N ILE A 592 19.28 -9.14 -3.77
CA ILE A 592 18.56 -8.63 -4.95
C ILE A 592 19.17 -9.21 -6.23
N GLU A 593 18.37 -9.37 -7.25
CA GLU A 593 18.80 -9.85 -8.57
C GLU A 593 19.91 -8.97 -9.17
N ASN A 594 20.86 -9.63 -9.81
CA ASN A 594 21.85 -8.98 -10.65
C ASN A 594 21.71 -9.53 -12.06
N PRO A 595 21.35 -8.70 -13.07
CA PRO A 595 21.11 -9.17 -14.42
C PRO A 595 22.36 -9.79 -15.09
N LYS A 596 23.56 -9.49 -14.59
CA LYS A 596 24.84 -10.02 -15.10
C LYS A 596 25.19 -11.42 -14.55
N LEU A 597 24.51 -11.92 -13.52
CA LEU A 597 24.87 -13.13 -12.77
C LEU A 597 23.65 -14.02 -12.54
N LYS A 598 23.88 -15.34 -12.45
CA LYS A 598 22.93 -16.27 -11.84
C LYS A 598 23.31 -16.42 -10.36
N LYS A 599 22.34 -16.36 -9.45
CA LYS A 599 22.58 -16.46 -8.00
C LYS A 599 21.96 -17.72 -7.44
N LEU A 600 22.74 -18.40 -6.59
CA LEU A 600 22.32 -19.50 -5.75
C LEU A 600 22.56 -19.10 -4.31
N PHE A 601 21.59 -19.34 -3.44
CA PHE A 601 21.66 -18.98 -2.03
C PHE A 601 21.79 -20.21 -1.15
N LEU A 602 22.55 -20.07 -0.08
CA LEU A 602 22.75 -21.07 0.95
C LEU A 602 22.35 -20.48 2.30
N ARG A 603 21.61 -21.24 3.09
CA ARG A 603 21.26 -20.87 4.46
C ARG A 603 21.39 -22.08 5.37
N PRO A 604 22.28 -22.06 6.38
CA PRO A 604 22.28 -23.09 7.42
C PRO A 604 20.95 -23.05 8.18
N GLU A 605 20.35 -24.19 8.39
CA GLU A 605 19.13 -24.36 9.15
C GLU A 605 19.26 -25.46 10.19
N PHE A 606 18.61 -25.26 11.33
CA PHE A 606 18.51 -26.20 12.43
C PHE A 606 17.04 -26.39 12.76
N ILE A 607 16.49 -27.56 12.42
CA ILE A 607 15.09 -27.88 12.71
C ILE A 607 15.06 -28.91 13.83
N TYR A 608 14.18 -28.70 14.79
CA TYR A 608 13.93 -29.65 15.86
C TYR A 608 12.63 -30.41 15.61
N ASN A 609 12.74 -31.73 15.71
CA ASN A 609 11.61 -32.65 15.71
C ASN A 609 11.88 -33.68 16.85
N TYR A 610 10.86 -34.02 17.59
CA TYR A 610 10.97 -34.89 18.75
C TYR A 610 11.60 -36.24 18.40
N TYR A 611 11.31 -36.78 17.23
CA TYR A 611 11.81 -38.07 16.76
C TYR A 611 13.16 -37.96 16.10
N ASP A 612 13.42 -36.93 15.33
CA ASP A 612 14.70 -36.70 14.63
C ASP A 612 15.78 -35.98 15.47
N GLY A 613 15.35 -35.41 16.63
CA GLY A 613 16.22 -34.56 17.42
C GLY A 613 16.50 -33.23 16.73
N VAL A 614 17.64 -32.61 16.99
CA VAL A 614 18.09 -31.41 16.26
C VAL A 614 18.66 -31.88 14.92
N SER A 615 18.08 -31.42 13.84
CA SER A 615 18.46 -31.78 12.48
C SER A 615 19.18 -30.60 11.80
N PRO A 616 20.53 -30.52 11.87
CA PRO A 616 21.26 -29.54 11.10
C PRO A 616 21.12 -29.81 9.60
N GLY A 617 20.97 -28.73 8.83
CA GLY A 617 20.80 -28.81 7.38
C GLY A 617 21.34 -27.60 6.65
N LEU A 618 21.34 -27.69 5.33
CA LEU A 618 21.72 -26.60 4.45
C LEU A 618 20.60 -26.35 3.44
N ASN A 619 19.93 -25.23 3.58
CA ASN A 619 18.90 -24.81 2.62
C ASN A 619 19.56 -24.22 1.38
N ILE A 620 19.30 -24.81 0.23
CA ILE A 620 19.82 -24.40 -1.09
C ILE A 620 18.63 -23.87 -1.90
N PHE A 621 18.65 -22.59 -2.28
CA PHE A 621 17.52 -21.98 -2.94
C PHE A 621 17.94 -20.89 -3.95
N ASN A 622 17.03 -20.54 -4.86
CA ASN A 622 17.27 -19.52 -5.89
C ASN A 622 16.45 -18.23 -5.68
N THR A 623 15.60 -18.17 -4.68
CA THR A 623 14.72 -17.03 -4.43
C THR A 623 15.49 -15.95 -3.68
N GLY A 624 15.59 -14.75 -4.29
CA GLY A 624 16.15 -13.58 -3.62
C GLY A 624 15.05 -12.79 -2.86
N ILE A 625 15.31 -11.50 -2.64
CA ILE A 625 14.36 -10.59 -1.96
C ILE A 625 13.08 -10.40 -2.78
N LYS A 626 13.18 -10.43 -4.12
CA LYS A 626 12.02 -10.31 -5.02
C LYS A 626 11.50 -11.68 -5.43
N TYR A 627 10.20 -11.78 -5.53
CA TYR A 627 9.50 -12.97 -6.01
C TYR A 627 9.93 -13.33 -7.45
N LYS A 628 10.08 -14.64 -7.73
CA LYS A 628 10.36 -15.17 -9.07
C LYS A 628 9.25 -16.14 -9.48
N ALA A 629 8.99 -16.23 -10.77
CA ALA A 629 8.03 -17.21 -11.29
C ALA A 629 8.47 -18.65 -11.02
N PHE A 630 9.74 -18.96 -11.21
CA PHE A 630 10.33 -20.26 -10.91
C PHE A 630 11.20 -20.20 -9.66
N ASN A 631 10.85 -21.00 -8.67
CA ASN A 631 11.56 -21.12 -7.40
C ASN A 631 11.83 -22.58 -7.08
N PHE A 632 12.97 -22.84 -6.49
CA PHE A 632 13.25 -24.13 -5.87
C PHE A 632 13.91 -23.93 -4.50
N GLU A 633 13.69 -24.89 -3.65
CA GLU A 633 14.25 -24.98 -2.31
C GLU A 633 14.57 -26.44 -1.99
N LEU A 634 15.80 -26.73 -1.62
CA LEU A 634 16.28 -28.04 -1.25
C LEU A 634 16.87 -27.93 0.14
N LEU A 635 16.34 -28.69 1.08
CA LEU A 635 16.75 -28.70 2.48
C LEU A 635 17.15 -30.11 2.93
N PRO A 636 18.31 -30.64 2.51
CA PRO A 636 18.89 -31.84 3.12
C PRO A 636 19.28 -31.55 4.58
N GLN A 637 18.90 -32.47 5.47
CA GLN A 637 19.18 -32.39 6.90
C GLN A 637 19.67 -33.74 7.41
N PHE A 638 20.39 -33.72 8.54
CA PHE A 638 20.83 -34.93 9.22
C PHE A 638 20.14 -35.06 10.56
N SER A 639 19.35 -36.11 10.71
CA SER A 639 18.69 -36.45 11.98
C SER A 639 19.76 -36.89 13.00
N THR A 640 19.93 -36.12 14.08
CA THR A 640 20.93 -36.47 15.11
C THR A 640 20.49 -37.60 16.01
N LYS A 641 19.22 -37.92 16.09
CA LYS A 641 18.68 -38.98 16.92
C LYS A 641 18.63 -40.31 16.19
N GLU A 642 18.25 -40.30 14.90
CA GLU A 642 18.12 -41.52 14.09
C GLU A 642 19.32 -41.78 13.17
N ASN A 643 20.31 -40.86 13.15
CA ASN A 643 21.55 -40.98 12.35
C ASN A 643 21.29 -41.18 10.84
N THR A 644 20.28 -40.58 10.28
CA THR A 644 19.84 -40.70 8.88
C THR A 644 19.67 -39.37 8.19
N LEU A 645 19.68 -39.35 6.86
CA LEU A 645 19.33 -38.18 6.08
C LEU A 645 17.81 -38.02 6.05
N VAL A 646 17.35 -36.82 6.39
CA VAL A 646 15.95 -36.35 6.34
C VAL A 646 15.88 -35.01 5.62
N GLY A 647 14.69 -34.42 5.49
CA GLY A 647 14.55 -33.08 4.94
C GLY A 647 13.45 -32.96 3.91
N SER A 648 13.48 -31.87 3.17
CA SER A 648 12.42 -31.53 2.20
C SER A 648 12.97 -30.92 0.92
N SER A 649 12.17 -30.96 -0.14
CA SER A 649 12.38 -30.22 -1.36
C SER A 649 11.09 -29.64 -1.90
N LYS A 650 11.17 -28.45 -2.49
CA LYS A 650 10.04 -27.75 -3.08
C LYS A 650 10.44 -27.09 -4.38
N VAL A 651 9.66 -27.31 -5.42
CA VAL A 651 9.79 -26.60 -6.69
C VAL A 651 8.46 -25.96 -6.99
N THR A 652 8.47 -24.67 -7.28
CA THR A 652 7.25 -23.87 -7.53
C THR A 652 7.40 -23.11 -8.83
N TYR A 653 6.35 -23.14 -9.66
CA TYR A 653 6.21 -22.29 -10.83
C TYR A 653 4.90 -21.54 -10.77
N ASN A 654 4.94 -20.21 -10.78
CA ASN A 654 3.79 -19.33 -10.69
C ASN A 654 3.55 -18.60 -12.01
N LEU A 655 2.45 -18.92 -12.67
CA LEU A 655 1.92 -18.19 -13.81
C LEU A 655 1.02 -17.07 -13.32
N GLN A 656 1.45 -15.83 -13.51
CA GLN A 656 0.65 -14.65 -13.18
C GLN A 656 -0.13 -14.15 -14.41
N ASN A 657 -1.40 -13.83 -14.23
CA ASN A 657 -2.29 -13.24 -15.22
C ASN A 657 -2.71 -11.84 -14.74
N GLU A 658 -2.16 -10.81 -15.35
CA GLU A 658 -2.37 -9.44 -14.86
C GLU A 658 -3.77 -8.89 -15.19
N ASN A 659 -4.41 -9.38 -16.27
CA ASN A 659 -5.68 -8.88 -16.78
C ASN A 659 -6.88 -9.84 -16.59
N LYS A 660 -6.73 -10.91 -15.78
CA LYS A 660 -7.78 -11.89 -15.57
C LYS A 660 -8.15 -12.02 -14.09
N ASN A 661 -9.40 -12.39 -13.82
CA ASN A 661 -9.83 -12.69 -12.45
C ASN A 661 -9.08 -13.88 -11.84
N ASN A 662 -8.70 -14.89 -12.64
CA ASN A 662 -7.67 -15.85 -12.27
C ASN A 662 -6.30 -15.15 -12.37
N TYR A 663 -5.89 -14.50 -11.30
CA TYR A 663 -4.68 -13.67 -11.30
C TYR A 663 -3.38 -14.45 -11.10
N SER A 664 -3.45 -15.71 -10.64
CA SER A 664 -2.28 -16.56 -10.40
C SER A 664 -2.65 -18.03 -10.48
N THR A 665 -1.83 -18.81 -11.19
CA THR A 665 -1.88 -20.27 -11.19
C THR A 665 -0.53 -20.80 -10.77
N ILE A 666 -0.48 -21.52 -9.64
CA ILE A 666 0.73 -22.01 -9.02
C ILE A 666 0.81 -23.52 -9.20
N PHE A 667 1.88 -23.97 -9.84
CA PHE A 667 2.29 -25.37 -9.89
C PHE A 667 3.34 -25.62 -8.82
N ASN A 668 3.16 -26.64 -8.01
CA ASN A 668 4.08 -26.96 -6.93
C ASN A 668 4.37 -28.45 -6.90
N LEU A 669 5.66 -28.80 -6.74
CA LEU A 669 6.13 -30.15 -6.43
C LEU A 669 6.76 -30.08 -5.03
N PHE A 670 6.27 -30.89 -4.12
CA PHE A 670 6.77 -30.95 -2.76
C PHE A 670 7.15 -32.38 -2.40
N TYR A 671 8.27 -32.54 -1.72
CA TYR A 671 8.71 -33.80 -1.15
C TYR A 671 9.24 -33.55 0.25
N ILE A 672 8.89 -34.44 1.19
CA ILE A 672 9.41 -34.42 2.56
C ILE A 672 9.65 -35.84 3.06
N THR A 673 10.67 -36.00 3.88
CA THR A 673 10.95 -37.23 4.61
C THR A 673 11.49 -36.91 5.99
N ASN A 674 10.87 -37.50 7.02
CA ASN A 674 11.23 -37.36 8.43
C ASN A 674 10.79 -38.62 9.19
N HIS A 675 11.11 -38.72 10.48
CA HIS A 675 10.55 -39.74 11.35
C HIS A 675 9.29 -39.24 12.05
N TYR A 676 8.28 -40.06 12.18
CA TYR A 676 7.03 -39.79 12.88
C TYR A 676 6.85 -40.59 14.19
N LYS A 677 7.78 -41.56 14.40
CA LYS A 677 8.06 -42.31 15.61
C LYS A 677 9.52 -42.75 15.62
N GLU A 678 9.99 -43.31 16.72
CA GLU A 678 11.35 -43.90 16.80
C GLU A 678 11.51 -45.02 15.77
N ASN A 679 12.55 -44.97 14.97
CA ASN A 679 12.87 -45.87 13.86
C ASN A 679 11.78 -46.01 12.78
N LEU A 680 10.77 -45.11 12.76
CA LEU A 680 9.71 -45.17 11.74
C LEU A 680 9.77 -43.88 10.88
N ARG A 681 10.16 -44.05 9.66
CA ARG A 681 10.28 -43.01 8.66
C ARG A 681 9.03 -42.87 7.82
N TYR A 682 8.77 -41.70 7.31
CA TYR A 682 7.76 -41.46 6.28
C TYR A 682 8.32 -40.60 5.16
N GLN A 683 7.70 -40.74 3.99
CA GLN A 683 7.96 -39.93 2.83
C GLN A 683 6.62 -39.48 2.25
N VAL A 684 6.54 -38.22 1.84
CA VAL A 684 5.37 -37.69 1.11
C VAL A 684 5.86 -36.96 -0.13
N PHE A 685 5.32 -37.37 -1.27
CA PHE A 685 5.48 -36.68 -2.53
C PHE A 685 4.14 -36.05 -2.95
N SER A 686 4.14 -34.74 -3.23
CA SER A 686 2.89 -34.00 -3.49
C SER A 686 3.04 -32.98 -4.62
N PRO A 687 2.67 -33.36 -5.85
CA PRO A 687 2.37 -32.41 -6.91
C PRO A 687 1.03 -31.69 -6.66
N SER A 688 0.96 -30.39 -6.92
CA SER A 688 -0.27 -29.62 -6.77
C SER A 688 -0.39 -28.46 -7.76
N VAL A 689 -1.63 -28.09 -8.06
CA VAL A 689 -2.00 -26.91 -8.84
C VAL A 689 -3.00 -26.09 -8.03
N SER A 690 -2.72 -24.79 -7.88
CA SER A 690 -3.60 -23.85 -7.19
C SER A 690 -3.94 -22.67 -8.08
N MET A 691 -5.22 -22.40 -8.26
CA MET A 691 -5.74 -21.29 -9.06
C MET A 691 -6.35 -20.26 -8.10
N LEU A 692 -5.80 -19.03 -8.10
CA LEU A 692 -6.23 -17.94 -7.24
C LEU A 692 -7.04 -16.94 -8.05
N PHE A 693 -8.19 -16.53 -7.49
CA PHE A 693 -9.12 -15.61 -8.13
C PHE A 693 -9.39 -14.41 -7.22
N ARG A 694 -9.52 -13.24 -7.84
CA ARG A 694 -9.96 -11.99 -7.23
C ARG A 694 -10.74 -11.16 -8.25
N ASP A 695 -11.41 -10.10 -7.78
CA ASP A 695 -11.90 -9.06 -8.68
C ASP A 695 -10.71 -8.23 -9.19
N ASN A 696 -10.38 -8.38 -10.47
CA ASN A 696 -9.24 -7.72 -11.06
C ASN A 696 -9.50 -6.24 -11.40
N ASN A 697 -10.77 -5.85 -11.49
CA ASN A 697 -11.17 -4.45 -11.72
C ASN A 697 -11.23 -3.66 -10.40
N ASN A 698 -11.39 -4.34 -9.28
CA ASN A 698 -11.44 -3.73 -7.96
C ASN A 698 -10.48 -4.42 -6.97
N LEU A 699 -9.21 -4.02 -7.00
CA LEU A 699 -8.20 -4.56 -6.08
C LEU A 699 -8.42 -4.18 -4.60
N ARG A 700 -9.33 -3.26 -4.31
CA ARG A 700 -9.77 -2.93 -2.95
C ARG A 700 -10.73 -3.97 -2.37
N SER A 701 -11.29 -4.85 -3.21
CA SER A 701 -12.16 -5.95 -2.76
C SER A 701 -11.37 -6.97 -1.93
N ASN A 702 -11.92 -7.35 -0.78
CA ASN A 702 -11.35 -8.36 0.12
C ASN A 702 -11.68 -9.78 -0.32
N VAL A 703 -12.61 -9.94 -1.29
CA VAL A 703 -13.07 -11.25 -1.75
C VAL A 703 -11.99 -11.95 -2.55
N LYS A 704 -11.61 -13.15 -2.12
CA LYS A 704 -10.69 -14.06 -2.83
C LYS A 704 -11.27 -15.45 -2.88
N LYS A 705 -10.93 -16.17 -3.95
CA LYS A 705 -11.31 -17.57 -4.15
C LYS A 705 -10.07 -18.37 -4.54
N LEU A 706 -9.99 -19.59 -4.05
CA LEU A 706 -8.92 -20.54 -4.35
C LEU A 706 -9.55 -21.85 -4.82
N LEU A 707 -9.11 -22.35 -5.95
CA LEU A 707 -9.36 -23.71 -6.41
C LEU A 707 -8.02 -24.45 -6.41
N SER A 708 -7.93 -25.59 -5.74
CA SER A 708 -6.72 -26.37 -5.63
C SER A 708 -6.96 -27.84 -5.96
N PHE A 709 -6.00 -28.41 -6.67
CA PHE A 709 -5.89 -29.84 -6.88
C PHE A 709 -4.52 -30.30 -6.40
N SER A 710 -4.45 -31.35 -5.60
CA SER A 710 -3.20 -31.94 -5.13
C SER A 710 -3.33 -33.47 -5.04
N MET A 711 -2.20 -34.11 -5.31
CA MET A 711 -2.01 -35.54 -5.10
C MET A 711 -1.00 -35.69 -3.95
N PHE A 712 -1.22 -36.64 -3.06
CA PHE A 712 -0.31 -37.01 -2.00
C PHE A 712 -0.02 -38.49 -2.09
N SER A 713 1.22 -38.85 -2.43
CA SER A 713 1.72 -40.21 -2.34
C SER A 713 2.47 -40.35 -1.02
N VAL A 714 1.95 -41.14 -0.14
CA VAL A 714 2.47 -41.39 1.22
C VAL A 714 3.07 -42.77 1.25
N ASP A 715 4.32 -42.86 1.73
CA ASP A 715 5.04 -44.09 2.02
C ASP A 715 5.61 -44.00 3.44
N LYS A 716 5.29 -44.95 4.33
CA LYS A 716 5.69 -44.92 5.74
C LYS A 716 5.98 -46.28 6.30
N ASP A 717 7.00 -46.34 7.13
CA ASP A 717 7.31 -47.53 7.92
C ASP A 717 6.25 -47.79 8.98
N VAL A 718 6.01 -49.01 9.36
CA VAL A 718 5.12 -49.43 10.47
C VAL A 718 5.82 -50.42 11.34
N TYR A 719 5.60 -50.37 12.67
CA TYR A 719 6.01 -51.44 13.61
C TYR A 719 5.14 -52.64 13.36
N GLU A 720 5.72 -53.76 13.09
CA GLU A 720 5.02 -55.01 12.76
C GLU A 720 3.95 -54.77 11.65
N LYS A 721 3.92 -55.51 10.61
CA LYS A 721 2.86 -55.45 9.57
C LYS A 721 1.50 -55.71 10.20
N LYS A 722 0.93 -54.68 10.86
CA LYS A 722 -0.42 -54.75 11.36
C LYS A 722 -1.35 -54.78 10.16
N PRO A 723 -2.23 -55.79 10.00
CA PRO A 723 -3.13 -55.89 8.85
C PRO A 723 -4.04 -54.67 8.67
N ASN A 724 -4.21 -53.86 9.71
CA ASN A 724 -5.10 -52.69 9.73
C ASN A 724 -4.42 -51.32 9.46
N VAL A 725 -3.13 -51.31 9.12
CA VAL A 725 -2.39 -50.06 8.84
C VAL A 725 -1.75 -50.12 7.45
N LEU A 726 -2.18 -49.25 6.55
CA LEU A 726 -1.56 -49.07 5.24
C LEU A 726 -0.21 -48.38 5.35
N GLU A 727 0.81 -48.97 4.72
CA GLU A 727 2.13 -48.37 4.57
C GLU A 727 2.13 -47.36 3.42
N ASN A 728 1.53 -47.76 2.28
CA ASN A 728 1.57 -46.99 1.04
C ASN A 728 0.15 -46.69 0.56
N TYR A 729 -0.10 -45.42 0.25
CA TYR A 729 -1.37 -44.97 -0.32
C TYR A 729 -1.24 -43.64 -1.03
N THR A 730 -2.16 -43.42 -1.97
CA THR A 730 -2.27 -42.14 -2.66
C THR A 730 -3.62 -41.48 -2.37
N VAL A 731 -3.60 -40.17 -2.15
CA VAL A 731 -4.80 -39.36 -1.92
C VAL A 731 -4.85 -38.23 -2.93
N TYR A 732 -5.96 -38.07 -3.62
CA TYR A 732 -6.24 -36.94 -4.51
C TYR A 732 -7.18 -35.98 -3.82
N ASN A 733 -6.76 -34.73 -3.66
CA ASN A 733 -7.55 -33.66 -3.04
C ASN A 733 -8.01 -32.63 -4.09
N LEU A 734 -9.30 -32.31 -4.07
CA LEU A 734 -9.87 -31.16 -4.76
C LEU A 734 -10.44 -30.22 -3.71
N GLY A 735 -9.95 -29.00 -3.65
CA GLY A 735 -10.33 -27.99 -2.67
C GLY A 735 -10.84 -26.71 -3.31
N TYR A 736 -11.91 -26.15 -2.74
CA TYR A 736 -12.39 -24.80 -3.04
C TYR A 736 -12.48 -24.00 -1.77
N THR A 737 -11.92 -22.77 -1.78
CA THR A 737 -12.01 -21.83 -0.66
C THR A 737 -12.51 -20.47 -1.14
N TYR A 738 -13.50 -19.94 -0.42
CA TYR A 738 -13.97 -18.56 -0.51
C TYR A 738 -13.57 -17.81 0.75
N SER A 739 -13.06 -16.59 0.61
CA SER A 739 -12.71 -15.72 1.74
C SER A 739 -13.11 -14.27 1.48
N ASP A 740 -13.66 -13.63 2.54
CA ASP A 740 -13.94 -12.19 2.62
C ASP A 740 -13.44 -11.71 3.99
N ILE A 741 -12.24 -11.10 4.00
CA ILE A 741 -11.52 -10.76 5.22
C ILE A 741 -11.35 -9.25 5.31
N GLY A 742 -12.16 -8.62 6.16
CA GLY A 742 -12.10 -7.18 6.47
C GLY A 742 -11.63 -6.91 7.90
N ILE A 743 -11.63 -5.64 8.31
CA ILE A 743 -11.14 -5.23 9.65
C ILE A 743 -12.06 -5.64 10.81
N SER A 744 -13.34 -5.79 10.56
CA SER A 744 -14.35 -6.12 11.58
C SER A 744 -15.10 -7.41 11.31
N LYS A 745 -14.91 -7.97 10.12
CA LYS A 745 -15.57 -9.19 9.65
C LYS A 745 -14.58 -10.10 8.96
N TYR A 746 -14.54 -11.35 9.36
CA TYR A 746 -13.80 -12.42 8.74
C TYR A 746 -14.79 -13.51 8.34
N LEU A 747 -14.78 -13.89 7.07
CA LEU A 747 -15.56 -15.01 6.54
C LEU A 747 -14.66 -15.87 5.68
N LYS A 748 -14.54 -17.14 6.03
CA LYS A 748 -13.84 -18.13 5.22
C LYS A 748 -14.68 -19.41 5.14
N THR A 749 -14.92 -19.89 3.96
CA THR A 749 -15.62 -21.15 3.71
C THR A 749 -14.77 -22.01 2.79
N SER A 750 -14.57 -23.27 3.15
CA SER A 750 -13.85 -24.22 2.30
C SER A 750 -14.61 -25.54 2.18
N ALA A 751 -14.56 -26.11 0.99
CA ALA A 751 -15.05 -27.45 0.69
C ALA A 751 -13.90 -28.26 0.09
N ASN A 752 -13.62 -29.44 0.62
CA ASN A 752 -12.56 -30.33 0.17
C ASN A 752 -13.08 -31.75 -0.04
N THR A 753 -12.65 -32.36 -1.14
CA THR A 753 -12.88 -33.75 -1.42
C THR A 753 -11.54 -34.48 -1.44
N ALA A 754 -11.37 -35.50 -0.64
CA ALA A 754 -10.20 -36.37 -0.62
C ALA A 754 -10.59 -37.76 -1.09
N LEU A 755 -9.94 -38.24 -2.16
CA LEU A 755 -10.25 -39.51 -2.81
C LEU A 755 -9.01 -40.41 -2.80
N SER A 756 -9.23 -41.68 -2.46
CA SER A 756 -8.23 -42.74 -2.49
C SER A 756 -8.95 -44.05 -2.84
N ASP A 757 -8.19 -45.07 -3.20
CA ASP A 757 -8.75 -46.40 -3.40
C ASP A 757 -9.48 -46.94 -2.15
N ASN A 758 -9.00 -46.54 -0.96
CA ASN A 758 -9.50 -47.01 0.30
C ASN A 758 -10.61 -46.16 0.93
N PHE A 759 -10.75 -44.91 0.52
CA PHE A 759 -11.78 -43.99 1.01
C PHE A 759 -12.08 -42.82 0.06
N GLY A 760 -13.29 -42.31 0.19
CA GLY A 760 -13.67 -41.01 -0.33
C GLY A 760 -14.27 -40.15 0.76
N LYS A 761 -13.74 -38.96 0.99
CA LYS A 761 -14.15 -38.04 2.06
C LYS A 761 -14.53 -36.69 1.50
N LEU A 762 -15.67 -36.18 1.94
CA LEU A 762 -16.08 -34.79 1.73
C LEU A 762 -15.97 -34.04 3.05
N SER A 763 -15.40 -32.85 3.04
CA SER A 763 -15.37 -31.95 4.21
C SER A 763 -15.73 -30.53 3.84
N VAL A 764 -16.48 -29.85 4.72
CA VAL A 764 -16.86 -28.46 4.61
C VAL A 764 -16.50 -27.74 5.90
N VAL A 765 -15.86 -26.58 5.78
CA VAL A 765 -15.56 -25.71 6.92
C VAL A 765 -16.15 -24.33 6.63
N PHE A 766 -16.85 -23.79 7.61
CA PHE A 766 -17.32 -22.41 7.64
C PHE A 766 -16.73 -21.73 8.87
N ASP A 767 -15.99 -20.64 8.72
CA ASP A 767 -15.43 -19.85 9.82
C ASP A 767 -15.87 -18.38 9.64
N TYR A 768 -16.57 -17.89 10.65
CA TYR A 768 -17.04 -16.51 10.71
C TYR A 768 -16.56 -15.87 12.00
N ARG A 769 -15.95 -14.66 11.89
CA ARG A 769 -15.54 -13.86 13.05
C ARG A 769 -16.06 -12.44 12.89
N LYS A 770 -16.49 -11.84 14.00
CA LYS A 770 -16.92 -10.46 14.06
C LYS A 770 -16.28 -9.75 15.24
N LEU A 771 -15.65 -8.62 14.96
CA LEU A 771 -15.10 -7.72 15.95
C LEU A 771 -16.09 -6.57 16.21
N PHE A 772 -16.45 -6.38 17.48
CA PHE A 772 -17.36 -5.32 17.90
C PHE A 772 -16.61 -4.05 18.31
N LYS A 773 -17.33 -2.91 18.40
CA LYS A 773 -16.76 -1.60 18.76
C LYS A 773 -16.08 -1.58 20.13
N ASN A 774 -16.51 -2.43 21.07
CA ASN A 774 -15.90 -2.59 22.39
C ASN A 774 -14.65 -3.50 22.38
N ASN A 775 -14.13 -3.80 21.20
CA ASN A 775 -12.97 -4.67 20.96
C ASN A 775 -13.19 -6.15 21.37
N ARG A 776 -14.43 -6.57 21.60
CA ARG A 776 -14.78 -7.97 21.85
C ARG A 776 -15.02 -8.69 20.53
N GLN A 777 -14.62 -9.95 20.50
CA GLN A 777 -14.75 -10.80 19.31
C GLN A 777 -15.84 -11.86 19.52
N PHE A 778 -16.55 -12.18 18.47
CA PHE A 778 -17.37 -13.37 18.32
C PHE A 778 -16.80 -14.21 17.19
N GLN A 779 -16.58 -15.50 17.43
CA GLN A 779 -16.19 -16.47 16.40
C GLN A 779 -17.16 -17.62 16.40
N PHE A 780 -17.56 -18.05 15.21
CA PHE A 780 -18.37 -19.24 14.94
C PHE A 780 -17.68 -20.05 13.86
N ARG A 781 -17.33 -21.29 14.15
CA ARG A 781 -16.79 -22.25 13.19
C ARG A 781 -17.68 -23.47 13.14
N PHE A 782 -18.02 -23.91 11.93
CA PHE A 782 -18.76 -25.14 11.67
C PHE A 782 -17.88 -26.07 10.81
N TYR A 783 -17.84 -27.33 11.13
CA TYR A 783 -17.17 -28.37 10.38
C TYR A 783 -18.15 -29.51 10.09
N PHE A 784 -18.16 -29.98 8.85
CA PHE A 784 -18.83 -31.17 8.39
C PHE A 784 -17.83 -32.07 7.69
N GLY A 785 -17.71 -33.35 8.07
CA GLY A 785 -16.85 -34.33 7.45
C GLY A 785 -17.56 -35.66 7.29
N LYS A 786 -17.71 -36.14 6.04
CA LYS A 786 -18.42 -37.40 5.71
C LYS A 786 -17.54 -38.26 4.83
N PHE A 787 -17.37 -39.52 5.22
CA PHE A 787 -16.83 -40.53 4.34
C PHE A 787 -17.95 -41.05 3.44
N LEU A 788 -17.77 -40.92 2.12
CA LEU A 788 -18.64 -41.45 1.06
C LEU A 788 -18.48 -42.97 0.96
N TRP A 789 -17.24 -43.41 1.04
CA TRP A 789 -16.85 -44.79 1.32
C TRP A 789 -15.59 -44.80 2.19
N ASN A 790 -15.42 -45.88 2.97
CA ASN A 790 -14.24 -46.05 3.80
C ASN A 790 -14.05 -47.56 4.06
N ASN A 791 -12.87 -48.07 3.72
CA ASN A 791 -12.52 -49.45 3.94
C ASN A 791 -12.24 -49.66 5.44
N LYS A 792 -13.14 -50.38 6.10
CA LYS A 792 -13.09 -50.62 7.54
C LYS A 792 -11.88 -51.42 8.00
N SER A 793 -11.20 -52.10 7.10
CA SER A 793 -10.00 -52.89 7.41
C SER A 793 -8.82 -52.02 7.84
N TYR A 794 -8.86 -50.69 7.58
CA TYR A 794 -7.77 -49.79 7.90
C TYR A 794 -8.16 -48.71 8.91
N ASP A 795 -7.28 -48.47 9.91
CA ASP A 795 -7.43 -47.45 10.93
C ASP A 795 -6.85 -46.09 10.55
N ASN A 796 -6.24 -46.01 9.40
CA ASN A 796 -5.57 -44.78 8.92
C ASN A 796 -6.53 -43.61 8.66
N PHE A 797 -7.77 -43.94 8.18
CA PHE A 797 -8.67 -42.92 7.60
C PHE A 797 -9.87 -42.71 8.54
N ARG A 798 -9.79 -41.62 9.33
CA ARG A 798 -10.84 -41.27 10.31
C ARG A 798 -10.98 -39.77 10.44
N ASN A 799 -12.18 -39.28 10.74
CA ASN A 799 -12.38 -37.95 11.28
C ASN A 799 -11.90 -37.86 12.73
N TYR A 800 -11.41 -36.71 13.14
CA TYR A 800 -10.88 -36.48 14.48
C TYR A 800 -11.49 -35.21 15.11
N LEU A 801 -11.97 -35.27 16.37
CA LEU A 801 -12.55 -34.13 17.09
C LEU A 801 -11.50 -33.06 17.44
N GLY A 802 -10.37 -33.46 18.02
CA GLY A 802 -9.43 -32.52 18.64
C GLY A 802 -8.10 -32.33 17.90
N ARG A 803 -7.91 -33.04 16.78
CA ARG A 803 -6.66 -32.99 15.99
C ARG A 803 -6.95 -33.13 14.50
N SER A 804 -5.92 -32.95 13.69
CA SER A 804 -5.99 -33.33 12.28
C SER A 804 -6.15 -34.87 12.14
N ASP A 805 -6.65 -35.29 11.02
CA ASP A 805 -6.80 -36.72 10.69
C ASP A 805 -5.45 -37.43 10.44
N GLY A 806 -4.36 -36.68 10.26
CA GLY A 806 -2.97 -37.16 10.27
C GLY A 806 -2.58 -38.12 9.14
N TYR A 807 -3.47 -38.47 8.21
CA TYR A 807 -3.17 -39.46 7.16
C TYR A 807 -2.27 -38.88 6.05
N LEU A 808 -2.16 -37.55 5.91
CA LEU A 808 -1.27 -36.91 4.96
C LEU A 808 0.15 -36.70 5.53
N LEU A 809 0.34 -36.88 6.83
CA LEU A 809 1.61 -36.67 7.55
C LEU A 809 2.25 -35.27 7.34
N LEU A 810 1.41 -34.27 7.06
CA LEU A 810 1.81 -32.88 6.82
C LEU A 810 1.39 -31.94 7.95
N ASP A 811 1.11 -32.46 9.13
CA ASP A 811 0.67 -31.66 10.28
C ASP A 811 1.76 -30.72 10.77
N GLU A 812 1.42 -29.45 10.91
CA GLU A 812 2.32 -28.35 11.30
C GLU A 812 2.46 -28.24 12.83
N TYR A 813 2.71 -29.36 13.52
CA TYR A 813 3.01 -29.33 14.96
C TYR A 813 4.46 -28.89 15.20
N LEU A 814 4.63 -27.92 16.10
CA LEU A 814 5.95 -27.53 16.55
C LEU A 814 6.65 -28.71 17.20
N GLY A 815 7.81 -29.08 16.66
CA GLY A 815 8.62 -30.19 17.15
C GLY A 815 7.98 -31.59 17.00
N ARG A 816 6.85 -31.71 16.31
CA ARG A 816 6.17 -32.96 15.95
C ARG A 816 6.04 -33.97 17.11
N SER A 817 5.68 -33.51 18.29
CA SER A 817 5.41 -34.39 19.45
C SER A 817 3.91 -34.47 19.71
N GLU A 818 3.26 -35.47 19.12
CA GLU A 818 1.78 -35.62 19.22
C GLU A 818 1.31 -36.21 20.53
N SER A 819 2.15 -36.90 21.26
CA SER A 819 1.73 -37.71 22.41
C SER A 819 2.47 -37.44 23.71
N THR A 820 3.63 -36.80 23.70
CA THR A 820 4.50 -36.67 24.87
C THR A 820 4.99 -35.23 25.10
N GLY A 821 5.14 -34.87 26.39
CA GLY A 821 5.71 -33.59 26.80
C GLY A 821 4.84 -32.37 26.49
N LEU A 822 5.37 -31.20 26.77
CA LEU A 822 4.68 -29.92 26.59
C LEU A 822 4.21 -29.70 25.14
N LEU A 823 5.00 -30.10 24.14
CA LEU A 823 4.66 -29.91 22.73
C LEU A 823 3.42 -30.70 22.30
N SER A 824 3.06 -31.81 23.03
CA SER A 824 1.82 -32.57 22.79
C SER A 824 0.55 -31.78 23.17
N GLN A 825 0.68 -30.72 23.96
CA GLN A 825 -0.41 -29.82 24.32
C GLN A 825 -0.71 -28.76 23.26
N GLN A 826 0.07 -28.72 22.19
CA GLN A 826 -0.19 -27.83 21.07
C GLN A 826 -1.57 -28.09 20.44
N PHE A 827 -2.29 -27.01 20.15
CA PHE A 827 -3.58 -27.03 19.50
C PHE A 827 -3.47 -26.50 18.06
N ILE A 828 -4.04 -27.23 17.14
CA ILE A 828 -4.23 -26.80 15.75
C ILE A 828 -5.72 -26.87 15.45
N MET A 829 -6.28 -25.79 14.88
CA MET A 829 -7.70 -25.73 14.49
C MET A 829 -7.94 -26.60 13.24
N ALA A 830 -7.96 -27.90 13.42
CA ALA A 830 -8.21 -28.90 12.39
C ALA A 830 -9.37 -29.83 12.79
N GLY A 831 -9.98 -30.51 11.84
CA GLY A 831 -11.09 -31.43 12.09
C GLY A 831 -12.19 -30.77 12.91
N GLY A 832 -12.60 -31.40 14.02
CA GLY A 832 -13.64 -30.90 14.91
C GLY A 832 -13.24 -29.71 15.76
N GLY A 833 -11.95 -29.39 15.91
CA GLY A 833 -11.47 -28.20 16.61
C GLY A 833 -11.68 -28.21 18.13
N PHE A 834 -11.84 -29.38 18.75
CA PHE A 834 -12.03 -29.53 20.21
C PHE A 834 -10.72 -29.33 20.97
N LYS A 835 -10.81 -28.67 22.12
CA LYS A 835 -9.67 -28.40 23.00
C LYS A 835 -9.53 -29.50 24.08
N SER A 836 -10.64 -30.10 24.51
CA SER A 836 -10.66 -31.25 25.40
C SER A 836 -10.23 -32.53 24.70
N ILE A 837 -9.59 -33.44 25.43
CA ILE A 837 -9.16 -34.76 24.94
C ILE A 837 -10.15 -35.81 25.40
N PHE A 838 -10.60 -36.64 24.47
CA PHE A 838 -11.51 -37.75 24.73
C PHE A 838 -10.84 -39.12 24.47
N GLU A 839 -11.35 -40.16 25.08
CA GLU A 839 -10.80 -41.52 24.94
C GLU A 839 -10.94 -42.03 23.49
N ASN A 840 -12.06 -41.80 22.84
CA ASN A 840 -12.30 -42.23 21.46
C ASN A 840 -12.86 -41.09 20.59
N PRO A 841 -12.04 -40.07 20.23
CA PRO A 841 -12.47 -38.88 19.53
C PRO A 841 -12.51 -39.02 17.99
N LYS A 842 -12.68 -40.25 17.48
CA LYS A 842 -12.55 -40.57 16.04
C LYS A 842 -13.86 -41.12 15.48
N SER A 843 -14.08 -40.94 14.18
CA SER A 843 -15.13 -41.63 13.43
C SER A 843 -14.69 -42.02 12.01
N ASN A 844 -15.22 -43.16 11.54
CA ASN A 844 -14.95 -43.63 10.17
C ASN A 844 -16.10 -43.34 9.18
N ASP A 845 -17.14 -42.60 9.59
CA ASP A 845 -18.28 -42.26 8.76
C ASP A 845 -18.56 -40.74 8.76
N LEU A 846 -19.12 -40.19 9.84
CA LEU A 846 -19.58 -38.79 9.91
C LEU A 846 -19.01 -38.07 11.11
N MET A 847 -18.64 -36.82 10.91
CA MET A 847 -18.37 -35.84 11.96
C MET A 847 -19.03 -34.50 11.67
N ILE A 848 -19.76 -34.00 12.65
CA ILE A 848 -20.23 -32.61 12.65
C ILE A 848 -19.66 -31.95 13.91
N ALA A 849 -19.07 -30.78 13.78
CA ALA A 849 -18.56 -30.03 14.91
C ALA A 849 -18.82 -28.53 14.76
N THR A 850 -19.07 -27.88 15.89
CA THR A 850 -19.26 -26.43 15.98
C THR A 850 -18.39 -25.89 17.10
N ASN A 851 -17.64 -24.82 16.81
CA ASN A 851 -16.82 -24.14 17.80
C ASN A 851 -17.28 -22.67 17.89
N ILE A 852 -17.57 -22.21 19.08
CA ILE A 852 -18.05 -20.87 19.38
C ILE A 852 -17.07 -20.22 20.35
N ASN A 853 -16.56 -19.02 20.05
CA ASN A 853 -15.78 -18.21 20.97
C ASN A 853 -16.45 -16.86 21.16
N ILE A 854 -16.53 -16.38 22.40
CA ILE A 854 -17.17 -15.10 22.75
C ILE A 854 -16.23 -14.31 23.66
N GLY A 855 -15.86 -13.10 23.24
CA GLY A 855 -15.05 -12.18 24.02
C GLY A 855 -15.77 -11.75 25.31
N LEU A 856 -15.20 -12.05 26.45
CA LEU A 856 -15.73 -11.73 27.79
C LEU A 856 -15.12 -10.43 28.31
N TRP A 857 -13.82 -10.36 28.39
CA TRP A 857 -13.10 -9.21 28.95
C TRP A 857 -11.66 -9.15 28.42
N LYS A 858 -11.25 -8.01 27.82
CA LYS A 858 -9.92 -7.82 27.24
C LYS A 858 -9.50 -9.01 26.37
N TRP A 859 -8.53 -9.80 26.84
CA TRP A 859 -7.97 -10.97 26.16
C TRP A 859 -8.66 -12.29 26.49
N PHE A 860 -9.63 -12.26 27.42
CA PHE A 860 -10.36 -13.45 27.85
C PHE A 860 -11.60 -13.68 27.01
N GLU A 861 -11.72 -14.87 26.47
CA GLU A 861 -12.87 -15.36 25.71
C GLU A 861 -13.40 -16.65 26.36
N GLY A 862 -14.70 -16.81 26.36
CA GLY A 862 -15.33 -18.11 26.65
C GLY A 862 -15.41 -18.91 25.35
N TYR A 863 -15.19 -20.23 25.43
CA TYR A 863 -15.41 -21.11 24.29
C TYR A 863 -16.36 -22.24 24.60
N LEU A 864 -17.05 -22.71 23.54
CA LEU A 864 -17.93 -23.87 23.54
C LEU A 864 -17.67 -24.66 22.26
N ASP A 865 -17.34 -25.95 22.43
CA ASP A 865 -17.20 -26.93 21.38
C ASP A 865 -18.35 -27.93 21.47
N LEU A 866 -19.05 -28.19 20.36
CA LEU A 866 -20.11 -29.19 20.25
C LEU A 866 -19.78 -30.11 19.08
N GLY A 867 -19.95 -31.40 19.25
CA GLY A 867 -19.62 -32.38 18.22
C GLY A 867 -20.46 -33.62 18.23
N ILE A 868 -20.69 -34.16 17.05
CA ILE A 868 -21.37 -35.44 16.83
C ILE A 868 -20.45 -36.31 15.97
N LEU A 869 -20.17 -37.50 16.44
CA LEU A 869 -19.46 -38.57 15.73
C LEU A 869 -20.38 -39.73 15.44
N LYS A 870 -20.24 -40.29 14.27
CA LYS A 870 -20.92 -41.53 13.87
C LYS A 870 -19.93 -42.44 13.16
N ASP A 871 -19.76 -43.62 13.68
CA ASP A 871 -19.12 -44.73 12.99
C ASP A 871 -20.17 -45.47 12.14
N LYS A 872 -19.73 -46.09 11.06
CA LYS A 872 -20.60 -46.86 10.19
C LYS A 872 -21.22 -48.02 10.95
N ASP A 873 -22.54 -48.15 10.88
CA ASP A 873 -23.35 -49.18 11.57
C ASP A 873 -23.36 -49.10 13.12
N GLN A 874 -22.98 -47.94 13.68
CA GLN A 874 -23.02 -47.67 15.11
C GLN A 874 -23.93 -46.47 15.45
N LYS A 875 -24.29 -46.35 16.72
CA LYS A 875 -25.04 -45.21 17.25
C LYS A 875 -24.17 -43.95 17.21
N THR A 876 -24.80 -42.79 17.03
CA THR A 876 -24.14 -41.49 17.17
C THR A 876 -23.64 -41.30 18.59
N ARG A 877 -22.50 -40.62 18.69
CA ARG A 877 -21.90 -40.16 19.96
C ARG A 877 -21.82 -38.65 19.93
N ASP A 878 -22.29 -38.02 20.96
CA ASP A 878 -22.24 -36.57 21.13
C ASP A 878 -21.14 -36.15 22.11
N PHE A 879 -20.55 -35.02 21.88
CA PHE A 879 -19.45 -34.44 22.64
C PHE A 879 -19.66 -32.97 22.85
N TYR A 880 -19.27 -32.48 24.01
CA TYR A 880 -19.13 -31.06 24.27
C TYR A 880 -17.81 -30.78 25.00
N GLY A 881 -17.33 -29.55 24.90
CA GLY A 881 -16.22 -29.02 25.67
C GLY A 881 -16.37 -27.52 25.84
N THR A 882 -16.09 -27.01 27.03
CA THR A 882 -16.15 -25.58 27.30
C THR A 882 -15.03 -25.14 28.22
N GLY A 883 -14.64 -23.87 28.13
CA GLY A 883 -13.58 -23.32 28.93
C GLY A 883 -13.30 -21.88 28.65
N ILE A 884 -12.14 -21.43 29.12
CA ILE A 884 -11.65 -20.08 28.91
C ILE A 884 -10.49 -20.13 27.92
N LYS A 885 -10.51 -19.20 26.99
CA LYS A 885 -9.40 -18.91 26.07
C LYS A 885 -8.74 -17.59 26.49
N LEU A 886 -7.44 -17.59 26.64
CA LEU A 886 -6.62 -16.40 26.74
C LEU A 886 -6.06 -16.10 25.36
N ASN A 887 -6.60 -15.08 24.72
CA ASN A 887 -6.27 -14.66 23.36
C ASN A 887 -5.30 -13.47 23.41
N LEU A 888 -4.01 -13.73 23.60
CA LEU A 888 -2.99 -12.68 23.66
C LEU A 888 -2.72 -12.09 22.27
N LEU A 889 -2.53 -12.96 21.30
CA LEU A 889 -2.31 -12.62 19.91
C LEU A 889 -3.08 -13.64 19.05
N PRO A 890 -4.24 -13.26 18.49
CA PRO A 890 -5.12 -14.18 17.77
C PRO A 890 -4.41 -14.98 16.69
N ASP A 891 -4.65 -16.30 16.63
CA ASP A 891 -4.04 -17.27 15.73
C ASP A 891 -2.50 -17.37 15.81
N PHE A 892 -1.85 -16.63 16.72
CA PHE A 892 -0.40 -16.66 16.92
C PHE A 892 0.01 -17.14 18.31
N PHE A 893 -0.56 -16.56 19.37
CA PHE A 893 -0.32 -16.99 20.73
C PHE A 893 -1.60 -17.00 21.55
N GLU A 894 -2.14 -18.20 21.75
CA GLU A 894 -3.39 -18.44 22.46
C GLU A 894 -3.21 -19.57 23.48
N LEU A 895 -3.88 -19.46 24.62
CA LEU A 895 -3.95 -20.49 25.64
C LEU A 895 -5.41 -20.85 25.88
N TYR A 896 -5.66 -22.16 26.01
CA TYR A 896 -6.99 -22.69 26.25
C TYR A 896 -7.00 -23.48 27.57
N PHE A 897 -7.95 -23.17 28.42
CA PHE A 897 -8.15 -23.74 29.74
C PHE A 897 -9.50 -24.47 29.75
N PRO A 898 -9.54 -25.79 29.47
CA PRO A 898 -10.77 -26.58 29.54
C PRO A 898 -11.36 -26.61 30.98
N ILE A 899 -12.64 -26.32 31.12
CA ILE A 899 -13.32 -26.31 32.43
C ILE A 899 -14.18 -27.53 32.55
N SER A 900 -15.04 -27.82 31.56
CA SER A 900 -15.96 -28.96 31.58
C SER A 900 -16.10 -29.53 30.17
N SER A 901 -16.30 -30.84 30.10
CA SER A 901 -16.55 -31.56 28.86
C SER A 901 -17.39 -32.81 29.06
N SER A 902 -17.63 -33.57 28.03
CA SER A 902 -18.29 -34.88 28.13
C SER A 902 -17.54 -35.87 29.05
N ASN A 903 -16.27 -35.56 29.42
CA ASN A 903 -15.54 -36.32 30.45
C ASN A 903 -15.85 -35.86 31.88
N GLY A 904 -16.72 -34.85 32.09
CA GLY A 904 -17.02 -34.24 33.39
C GLY A 904 -16.27 -32.91 33.60
N ILE A 905 -16.04 -32.54 34.86
CA ILE A 905 -15.35 -31.32 35.23
C ILE A 905 -13.84 -31.53 35.06
N GLU A 906 -13.22 -30.81 34.12
CA GLU A 906 -11.79 -31.02 33.79
C GLU A 906 -10.84 -30.29 34.72
N ILE A 907 -11.29 -29.17 35.29
CA ILE A 907 -10.49 -28.33 36.20
C ILE A 907 -10.15 -29.03 37.52
N ASP A 908 -10.95 -30.03 37.91
CA ASP A 908 -10.74 -30.79 39.14
C ASP A 908 -9.70 -31.92 39.00
N ASP A 909 -9.19 -32.16 37.83
CA ASP A 909 -8.15 -33.16 37.57
C ASP A 909 -6.82 -32.74 38.21
N TYR A 910 -6.21 -33.61 39.02
CA TYR A 910 -4.91 -33.33 39.63
C TYR A 910 -3.79 -33.08 38.63
N ARG A 911 -3.94 -33.51 37.37
CA ARG A 911 -3.03 -33.23 36.24
C ARG A 911 -3.59 -32.22 35.27
N TYR A 912 -4.37 -31.27 35.76
CA TYR A 912 -5.02 -30.25 34.89
C TYR A 912 -4.05 -29.52 33.97
N TYR A 913 -2.80 -29.29 34.41
CA TYR A 913 -1.77 -28.65 33.57
C TYR A 913 -1.52 -29.40 32.26
N ASN A 914 -1.74 -30.71 32.16
CA ASN A 914 -1.63 -31.49 30.93
C ASN A 914 -2.81 -31.29 29.97
N LYS A 915 -3.91 -30.73 30.45
CA LYS A 915 -5.13 -30.46 29.67
C LYS A 915 -5.11 -29.09 29.03
N ILE A 916 -4.27 -28.17 29.51
CA ILE A 916 -4.09 -26.83 28.92
C ILE A 916 -3.56 -26.98 27.51
N ARG A 917 -4.17 -26.25 26.55
CA ARG A 917 -3.75 -26.22 25.16
C ARG A 917 -3.19 -24.88 24.81
N PHE A 918 -2.23 -24.86 23.87
CA PHE A 918 -1.68 -23.63 23.35
C PHE A 918 -1.63 -23.65 21.83
N VAL A 919 -1.76 -22.47 21.23
CA VAL A 919 -1.40 -22.17 19.85
C VAL A 919 -0.12 -21.36 19.89
N LEU A 920 0.85 -21.74 19.09
CA LEU A 920 2.06 -20.96 18.87
C LEU A 920 2.42 -21.06 17.38
N SER A 921 2.37 -19.93 16.68
CA SER A 921 2.86 -19.82 15.30
C SER A 921 4.22 -19.14 15.31
N TYR A 922 5.16 -19.66 14.53
CA TYR A 922 6.50 -19.08 14.35
C TYR A 922 6.74 -18.59 12.93
N GLU A 923 5.72 -18.63 12.08
CA GLU A 923 5.84 -18.17 10.70
C GLU A 923 5.93 -16.64 10.62
N VAL A 924 6.93 -16.15 9.87
CA VAL A 924 7.14 -14.72 9.64
C VAL A 924 5.93 -14.07 8.96
N ASP A 925 5.26 -14.78 8.06
CA ASP A 925 4.04 -14.30 7.40
C ASP A 925 2.88 -14.13 8.38
N SER A 926 2.75 -15.02 9.36
CA SER A 926 1.78 -14.89 10.46
C SER A 926 2.07 -13.66 11.32
N LEU A 927 3.35 -13.38 11.61
CA LEU A 927 3.78 -12.18 12.31
C LEU A 927 3.46 -10.90 11.51
N ILE A 928 3.77 -10.87 10.22
CA ILE A 928 3.46 -9.74 9.34
C ILE A 928 1.94 -9.52 9.28
N ASN A 929 1.16 -10.57 9.18
CA ASN A 929 -0.31 -10.49 9.21
C ASN A 929 -0.82 -9.95 10.55
N LEU A 930 -0.18 -10.33 11.66
CA LEU A 930 -0.47 -9.80 12.98
C LEU A 930 -0.30 -8.28 13.05
N PHE A 931 0.81 -7.74 12.57
CA PHE A 931 1.06 -6.29 12.57
C PHE A 931 0.18 -5.54 11.57
N SER A 932 -0.06 -6.10 10.40
CA SER A 932 -0.95 -5.51 9.40
C SER A 932 -2.42 -5.68 9.73
N ARG A 933 -2.77 -6.60 10.67
CA ARG A 933 -4.13 -6.95 11.08
C ARG A 933 -5.08 -7.23 9.90
N LYS A 934 -4.56 -7.82 8.85
CA LYS A 934 -5.35 -8.19 7.66
C LYS A 934 -6.33 -9.33 7.90
N TRP A 935 -6.16 -10.05 8.98
CA TRP A 935 -7.03 -11.16 9.39
C TRP A 935 -8.01 -10.72 10.49
N PHE A 936 -7.84 -9.53 11.00
CA PHE A 936 -8.77 -8.87 11.89
C PHE A 936 -8.61 -7.37 11.92
#